data_4454b3a72ea664af9677e1f071bdf336
#
_entry.id   4454b3a72ea664af9677e1f071bdf336
#
_cell.length_a   1.000
_cell.length_b   1.000
_cell.length_c   1.000
_cell.angle_alpha   90.00
_cell.angle_beta   90.00
_cell.angle_gamma   90.00
#
_symmetry.space_group_name_H-M   'P 1'
#
loop_
_entity.id
_entity.type
_entity.pdbx_description
1 polymer ?
#
loop_
_entity_poly.entity_id
_entity_poly.type
_entity_poly.pdbx_seq_one_letter_code
_entity_poly.pdbx_strand_id
1 'polypeptide(L)'
;MFLLTRVNRCRVWLAACLLCSALPALAGLSVYTSWSTLPPVSAANQRTVDFSSSTLASEGASRLSYSSSADTCTKLFGACLLGTSSGSVSLTSSVSGMQGFSGNTMGLYSGLKTLGSSSAQATITFANPTPYVGFMWDPQFVSENTQRINLTLEDNSVVTLQNCRSSSNLQCVGAYVSQNWLADVYNVLLGWVLGDIVTTYPVYVMYQPSDGKKIKSVQFVSEQCHFCGFLSSDTAQTTHIDQLTYVDAAVVPNHLRVSANSNAKVSNEDVVYTVTACGNADCSLPYTTGVTGTLTFTGASPSAASTGFSIPAGPNNSTTVTMQYQGSGTGTVAMSAYNPTPSNTPKVLCGMGSTPTSGGSCSITVTPPLDHFEVTTPSASGLTCESVTYTIKACANSSCSSVPASATSGTLVLNGATPVNNVAFSTNAAGIATVTVRTTTPGSVTASLSGTSPTAQNALRCGMGVSAAVGNSCVFTADDTKFKFDVPHHVGGVAQSVVINALRSVENGSRCAAAFASTEKNVVFTCTSLSHASLTGSVALQGNGTGAAMGSCNAAAQSHKLKFDNNGQASVSLSYAEAGETLIAASYSGTGVEAGLNMSGSDSFITVPKTLSMVASGPYVAGTTAVTSPATLTVTALNNNDQIMTAFGNEASNPARITVSKTGQSPTGADANIVAPGIAMNNMASGVASGTLRWSEVGTLNLASTLNAGSVYNNAGIAFSGSISAVGPFVPHRFDVDVVQGCAASGKSAFTYSGQPFTVKVTALNADGATTLNHDGRSNMTVYFAKAATLSGSSSTGAAGALTGVAIAASDFSRGVASVQPTYAFTAKSTAPASITLGAAENTPGTVNSSAGKQGAVQVRSGRLFVSNAFGSGRTPLSVPVQLQYWSGKAWVLNDDDSCTKVPDDAVILARYMDSKGTISGAPWGQVVATGFTAKSGQGSIVLSAPKGGATGSIDLAVNLGDTGTDASCLSSHPAGGSARSAWLRAPHGTCPGGGSFDPSARASIGVFAPESTRVMHSQDMY
;
A
#
# COMPACT_ATOMS: atom_id res chain seq x y z
N MET A 1 14.13 -7.81 -50.77
CA MET A 1 13.77 -6.43 -50.50
C MET A 1 12.58 -6.27 -49.52
N PHE A 2 12.22 -7.32 -48.81
CA PHE A 2 11.10 -7.30 -47.85
C PHE A 2 11.55 -7.59 -46.39
N LEU A 3 12.84 -7.70 -46.14
CA LEU A 3 13.39 -7.99 -44.78
C LEU A 3 14.04 -6.77 -44.09
N LEU A 4 14.24 -5.67 -44.79
CA LEU A 4 14.86 -4.44 -44.24
C LEU A 4 13.90 -3.42 -43.65
N THR A 5 12.60 -3.58 -43.85
CA THR A 5 11.57 -2.65 -43.35
C THR A 5 11.01 -3.06 -41.98
N ARG A 6 11.27 -4.29 -41.48
CA ARG A 6 10.85 -4.72 -40.14
C ARG A 6 11.88 -4.45 -39.02
N VAL A 7 13.14 -4.27 -39.37
CA VAL A 7 14.21 -4.03 -38.40
C VAL A 7 14.25 -2.55 -37.94
N ASN A 8 13.82 -1.63 -38.77
CA ASN A 8 13.76 -0.21 -38.39
C ASN A 8 12.57 0.16 -37.51
N ARG A 9 11.45 -0.59 -37.58
CA ARG A 9 10.32 -0.36 -36.64
C ARG A 9 10.57 -0.88 -35.22
N CYS A 10 11.33 -1.94 -35.05
CA CYS A 10 11.73 -2.40 -33.73
C CYS A 10 12.79 -1.50 -33.05
N ARG A 11 13.66 -0.84 -33.83
CA ARG A 11 14.66 0.06 -33.25
C ARG A 11 14.08 1.40 -32.79
N VAL A 12 13.05 1.89 -33.44
CA VAL A 12 12.35 3.11 -33.00
C VAL A 12 11.49 2.86 -31.77
N TRP A 13 10.91 1.65 -31.64
CA TRP A 13 10.17 1.28 -30.43
C TRP A 13 11.09 0.96 -29.23
N LEU A 14 12.26 0.37 -29.48
CA LEU A 14 13.25 0.15 -28.41
C LEU A 14 13.89 1.46 -27.95
N ALA A 15 14.10 2.42 -28.84
CA ALA A 15 14.58 3.75 -28.49
C ALA A 15 13.52 4.58 -27.74
N ALA A 16 12.23 4.42 -28.08
CA ALA A 16 11.14 5.07 -27.34
C ALA A 16 10.91 4.43 -25.96
N CYS A 17 11.06 3.10 -25.81
CA CYS A 17 10.99 2.44 -24.52
C CYS A 17 12.24 2.67 -23.65
N LEU A 18 13.43 2.85 -24.24
CA LEU A 18 14.66 3.18 -23.51
C LEU A 18 14.75 4.66 -23.15
N LEU A 19 14.06 5.55 -23.87
CA LEU A 19 13.93 6.96 -23.51
C LEU A 19 12.86 7.21 -22.42
N CYS A 20 11.88 6.32 -22.25
CA CYS A 20 10.97 6.36 -21.10
C CYS A 20 11.57 5.81 -19.81
N SER A 21 12.68 5.05 -19.86
CA SER A 21 13.34 4.50 -18.66
C SER A 21 14.59 5.25 -18.22
N ALA A 22 14.95 6.36 -18.89
CA ALA A 22 16.15 7.15 -18.62
C ALA A 22 15.91 8.66 -18.54
N LEU A 23 14.68 9.09 -18.19
CA LEU A 23 14.50 10.42 -17.61
C LEU A 23 14.92 10.30 -16.16
N PRO A 24 16.02 10.93 -15.69
CA PRO A 24 16.15 11.21 -14.29
C PRO A 24 14.89 11.99 -13.95
N ALA A 25 14.03 11.43 -13.08
CA ALA A 25 12.93 12.18 -12.51
C ALA A 25 13.54 13.50 -12.03
N LEU A 26 13.12 14.64 -12.58
CA LEU A 26 13.44 15.94 -12.02
C LEU A 26 12.93 15.88 -10.61
N ALA A 27 13.83 15.59 -9.67
CA ALA A 27 13.46 15.44 -8.29
C ALA A 27 12.79 16.76 -7.88
N GLY A 28 11.50 16.69 -7.60
CA GLY A 28 10.71 17.82 -7.14
C GLY A 28 9.66 18.36 -8.10
N LEU A 29 9.64 18.00 -9.39
CA LEU A 29 8.61 18.46 -10.32
C LEU A 29 7.55 17.38 -10.59
N SER A 30 6.28 17.71 -10.40
CA SER A 30 5.15 16.86 -10.75
C SER A 30 4.16 17.62 -11.63
N VAL A 31 3.73 17.00 -12.73
CA VAL A 31 2.78 17.57 -13.68
C VAL A 31 1.57 16.64 -13.78
N TYR A 32 0.38 17.19 -13.62
CA TYR A 32 -0.88 16.44 -13.64
C TYR A 32 -1.77 16.96 -14.77
N THR A 33 -2.34 16.04 -15.55
CA THR A 33 -3.18 16.37 -16.70
C THR A 33 -4.66 16.53 -16.37
N SER A 34 -5.06 16.18 -15.13
CA SER A 34 -6.43 16.42 -14.65
C SER A 34 -6.46 16.69 -13.16
N TRP A 35 -7.43 17.50 -12.72
CA TRP A 35 -7.66 17.81 -11.31
C TRP A 35 -7.98 16.58 -10.44
N SER A 36 -8.65 15.59 -11.02
CA SER A 36 -9.05 14.36 -10.32
C SER A 36 -7.90 13.41 -9.97
N THR A 37 -6.71 13.64 -10.54
CA THR A 37 -5.51 12.79 -10.31
C THR A 37 -4.51 13.42 -9.35
N LEU A 38 -4.82 14.56 -8.74
CA LEU A 38 -3.94 15.21 -7.77
C LEU A 38 -3.74 14.33 -6.54
N PRO A 39 -2.50 14.18 -6.03
CA PRO A 39 -2.28 13.52 -4.77
C PRO A 39 -2.96 14.31 -3.64
N PRO A 40 -3.50 13.64 -2.62
CA PRO A 40 -4.05 14.32 -1.45
C PRO A 40 -2.90 14.95 -0.66
N VAL A 41 -2.56 16.19 -0.95
CA VAL A 41 -1.61 16.98 -0.16
C VAL A 41 -2.40 17.61 0.97
N SER A 42 -2.55 16.90 2.09
CA SER A 42 -3.16 17.44 3.29
C SER A 42 -2.09 18.02 4.23
N ALA A 43 -1.62 19.21 3.96
CA ALA A 43 -0.85 19.98 4.93
C ALA A 43 -1.81 20.91 5.67
N ALA A 44 -1.79 20.92 7.01
CA ALA A 44 -2.68 21.75 7.83
C ALA A 44 -2.57 23.25 7.52
N ASN A 45 -1.46 23.70 6.90
CA ASN A 45 -1.18 25.07 6.51
C ASN A 45 -1.19 25.26 4.99
N GLN A 46 -1.77 24.34 4.23
CA GLN A 46 -1.93 24.53 2.78
C GLN A 46 -2.92 25.64 2.49
N ARG A 47 -2.56 26.52 1.56
CA ARG A 47 -3.37 27.63 1.08
C ARG A 47 -3.58 27.50 -0.42
N THR A 48 -4.75 27.88 -0.88
CA THR A 48 -5.07 27.95 -2.31
C THR A 48 -5.67 29.32 -2.61
N VAL A 49 -5.15 29.96 -3.63
CA VAL A 49 -5.57 31.30 -4.08
C VAL A 49 -6.17 31.15 -5.46
N ASP A 50 -7.42 31.56 -5.65
CA ASP A 50 -8.16 31.51 -6.92
C ASP A 50 -8.06 32.80 -7.73
N PHE A 51 -7.14 33.70 -7.37
CA PHE A 51 -6.90 35.00 -7.99
C PHE A 51 -8.09 35.97 -7.99
N SER A 52 -9.11 35.73 -7.17
CA SER A 52 -10.11 36.76 -6.90
C SER A 52 -9.51 37.88 -6.04
N SER A 53 -10.00 39.10 -6.23
CA SER A 53 -9.54 40.24 -5.41
C SER A 53 -9.82 40.01 -3.92
N SER A 54 -10.86 39.26 -3.59
CA SER A 54 -11.20 38.92 -2.21
C SER A 54 -10.26 37.87 -1.60
N THR A 55 -9.84 36.86 -2.35
CA THR A 55 -8.89 35.84 -1.86
C THR A 55 -7.48 36.39 -1.73
N LEU A 56 -7.03 37.20 -2.69
CA LEU A 56 -5.73 37.91 -2.58
C LEU A 56 -5.70 38.86 -1.40
N ALA A 57 -6.79 39.59 -1.13
CA ALA A 57 -6.90 40.49 0.01
C ALA A 57 -6.94 39.73 1.35
N SER A 58 -7.57 38.54 1.38
CA SER A 58 -7.64 37.71 2.59
C SER A 58 -6.30 37.10 2.98
N GLU A 59 -5.41 36.87 2.03
CA GLU A 59 -4.05 36.37 2.31
C GLU A 59 -3.17 37.45 2.93
N GLY A 60 -3.34 38.71 2.55
CA GLY A 60 -2.65 39.88 3.13
C GLY A 60 -1.15 39.91 2.89
N ALA A 61 -0.55 41.08 3.05
CA ALA A 61 0.91 41.30 2.88
C ALA A 61 1.78 40.52 3.89
N SER A 62 1.19 40.04 4.97
CA SER A 62 1.89 39.22 5.97
C SER A 62 2.16 37.80 5.50
N ARG A 63 1.50 37.31 4.42
CA ARG A 63 1.65 35.98 3.87
C ARG A 63 2.21 35.96 2.46
N LEU A 64 1.68 36.77 1.57
CA LEU A 64 2.18 36.92 0.20
C LEU A 64 1.99 38.36 -0.30
N SER A 65 2.83 38.76 -1.24
CA SER A 65 2.69 40.01 -1.96
C SER A 65 2.64 39.75 -3.45
N TYR A 66 1.88 40.56 -4.17
CA TYR A 66 1.70 40.49 -5.60
C TYR A 66 2.22 41.74 -6.29
N SER A 67 2.95 41.55 -7.40
CA SER A 67 3.34 42.61 -8.30
C SER A 67 3.17 42.20 -9.74
N SER A 68 2.77 43.10 -10.62
CA SER A 68 2.63 42.84 -12.05
C SER A 68 3.25 43.97 -12.86
N SER A 69 3.75 43.63 -14.02
CA SER A 69 4.21 44.59 -15.02
C SER A 69 3.88 44.11 -16.43
N ALA A 70 3.54 45.05 -17.28
CA ALA A 70 3.36 44.80 -18.70
C ALA A 70 4.17 45.84 -19.47
N ASP A 71 4.88 45.35 -20.50
CA ASP A 71 5.68 46.24 -21.34
C ASP A 71 4.78 46.95 -22.34
N THR A 72 4.67 48.25 -22.17
CA THR A 72 3.66 49.06 -22.86
C THR A 72 4.11 49.67 -24.20
N CYS A 73 5.38 49.68 -24.53
CA CYS A 73 5.91 50.10 -25.82
C CYS A 73 7.42 50.38 -25.78
N THR A 74 8.19 49.88 -26.74
CA THR A 74 9.57 50.33 -26.93
C THR A 74 9.56 51.54 -27.86
N LYS A 75 9.92 52.70 -27.34
CA LYS A 75 10.06 53.93 -28.12
C LYS A 75 11.36 53.91 -28.92
N LEU A 76 11.25 53.82 -30.26
CA LEU A 76 12.36 54.13 -31.13
C LEU A 76 12.18 55.56 -31.64
N PHE A 77 13.14 56.47 -31.40
CA PHE A 77 13.09 57.92 -31.74
C PHE A 77 11.89 58.68 -31.16
N GLY A 78 11.40 58.31 -29.97
CA GLY A 78 10.37 59.11 -29.33
C GLY A 78 8.92 58.89 -29.78
N ALA A 79 8.66 57.98 -30.76
CA ALA A 79 7.33 57.62 -31.22
C ALA A 79 7.12 56.10 -31.17
N CYS A 80 5.96 55.61 -30.82
CA CYS A 80 5.54 54.23 -31.00
C CYS A 80 5.26 54.02 -32.47
N LEU A 81 6.11 53.33 -33.19
CA LEU A 81 5.91 53.01 -34.58
C LEU A 81 4.99 51.75 -34.72
N LEU A 82 3.74 52.05 -35.08
CA LEU A 82 2.74 51.12 -35.63
C LEU A 82 2.41 49.88 -34.77
N GLY A 83 1.26 49.91 -34.13
CA GLY A 83 0.63 48.79 -33.45
C GLY A 83 0.26 49.11 -31.97
N THR A 84 -1.01 49.15 -31.69
CA THR A 84 -1.60 49.66 -30.46
C THR A 84 -1.92 48.61 -29.42
N SER A 85 -1.23 47.51 -29.36
CA SER A 85 -1.49 46.54 -28.32
C SER A 85 -0.28 46.39 -27.40
N SER A 86 -0.45 46.80 -26.19
CA SER A 86 0.43 46.56 -25.04
C SER A 86 0.11 45.22 -24.38
N GLY A 87 1.07 44.58 -23.78
CA GLY A 87 0.84 43.48 -22.85
C GLY A 87 -0.08 43.89 -21.70
N SER A 88 -0.86 42.98 -21.17
CA SER A 88 -1.72 43.24 -20.01
C SER A 88 -1.75 42.05 -19.05
N VAL A 89 -2.00 42.38 -17.78
CA VAL A 89 -2.23 41.39 -16.72
C VAL A 89 -3.61 41.66 -16.14
N SER A 90 -4.46 40.65 -16.10
CA SER A 90 -5.77 40.76 -15.49
C SER A 90 -5.96 39.70 -14.41
N LEU A 91 -6.52 40.06 -13.27
CA LEU A 91 -6.77 39.19 -12.12
C LEU A 91 -8.20 38.63 -12.08
N THR A 92 -9.08 39.13 -12.96
CA THR A 92 -10.52 38.83 -12.91
C THR A 92 -11.07 38.28 -14.22
N SER A 93 -10.23 37.82 -15.14
CA SER A 93 -10.70 37.19 -16.37
C SER A 93 -11.33 35.85 -16.06
N SER A 94 -12.65 35.70 -16.30
CA SER A 94 -13.31 34.41 -16.21
C SER A 94 -13.09 33.62 -17.49
N VAL A 95 -12.62 32.41 -17.39
CA VAL A 95 -12.46 31.47 -18.51
C VAL A 95 -13.55 30.42 -18.38
N SER A 96 -14.63 30.56 -19.14
CA SER A 96 -15.70 29.58 -19.16
C SER A 96 -15.38 28.43 -20.12
N GLY A 97 -15.52 27.21 -19.67
CA GLY A 97 -15.38 26.00 -20.49
C GLY A 97 -14.02 25.32 -20.49
N MET A 98 -13.05 25.79 -19.75
CA MET A 98 -11.77 25.10 -19.54
C MET A 98 -11.85 24.11 -18.38
N GLN A 99 -11.39 22.89 -18.61
CA GLN A 99 -11.40 21.84 -17.60
C GLN A 99 -10.29 22.10 -16.57
N GLY A 100 -10.65 22.22 -15.29
CA GLY A 100 -9.71 22.46 -14.18
C GLY A 100 -9.62 23.90 -13.70
N PHE A 101 -10.25 24.85 -14.39
CA PHE A 101 -10.35 26.24 -13.91
C PHE A 101 -11.70 26.50 -13.23
N SER A 102 -11.69 27.16 -12.11
CA SER A 102 -12.88 27.50 -11.34
C SER A 102 -12.84 28.96 -10.90
N GLY A 103 -13.80 29.76 -11.38
CA GLY A 103 -13.92 31.15 -10.98
C GLY A 103 -12.95 32.10 -11.71
N ASN A 104 -12.34 33.03 -10.99
CA ASN A 104 -11.45 34.03 -11.54
C ASN A 104 -10.02 33.47 -11.72
N THR A 105 -9.41 33.79 -12.85
CA THR A 105 -8.04 33.41 -13.19
C THR A 105 -7.13 34.62 -13.35
N MET A 106 -5.83 34.43 -13.23
CA MET A 106 -4.85 35.42 -13.63
C MET A 106 -4.48 35.22 -15.09
N GLY A 107 -4.88 36.13 -15.94
CA GLY A 107 -4.53 36.12 -17.37
C GLY A 107 -3.35 37.07 -17.65
N LEU A 108 -2.34 36.56 -18.37
CA LEU A 108 -1.23 37.36 -18.90
C LEU A 108 -1.31 37.38 -20.43
N TYR A 109 -1.34 38.56 -20.98
CA TYR A 109 -1.42 38.79 -22.41
C TYR A 109 -0.22 39.62 -22.89
N SER A 110 0.62 39.03 -23.75
CA SER A 110 1.66 39.75 -24.48
C SER A 110 1.09 40.28 -25.76
N GLY A 111 0.99 41.61 -25.88
CA GLY A 111 0.34 42.25 -27.03
C GLY A 111 1.01 42.00 -28.37
N LEU A 112 0.29 42.35 -29.42
CA LEU A 112 0.79 42.26 -30.82
C LEU A 112 1.71 43.43 -31.12
N LYS A 113 2.93 43.20 -31.60
CA LYS A 113 3.86 44.24 -32.07
C LYS A 113 4.46 43.89 -33.42
N THR A 114 4.61 44.87 -34.28
CA THR A 114 5.25 44.72 -35.59
C THR A 114 6.77 44.89 -35.54
N LEU A 115 7.31 45.50 -34.53
CA LEU A 115 8.75 45.69 -34.28
C LEU A 115 9.03 45.79 -32.80
N GLY A 116 9.83 44.88 -32.25
CA GLY A 116 10.22 44.79 -30.84
C GLY A 116 9.45 43.74 -30.03
N SER A 117 9.94 43.36 -28.86
CA SER A 117 9.30 42.38 -27.97
C SER A 117 8.29 43.02 -27.04
N SER A 118 7.17 42.41 -26.79
CA SER A 118 6.26 42.76 -25.68
C SER A 118 6.20 41.62 -24.69
N SER A 119 6.09 41.92 -23.43
CA SER A 119 5.95 40.95 -22.35
C SER A 119 4.91 41.35 -21.31
N ALA A 120 4.27 40.40 -20.71
CA ALA A 120 3.47 40.58 -19.51
C ALA A 120 4.02 39.64 -18.42
N GLN A 121 4.16 40.14 -17.22
CA GLN A 121 4.66 39.34 -16.10
C GLN A 121 3.92 39.64 -14.80
N ALA A 122 3.73 38.59 -14.00
CA ALA A 122 3.19 38.73 -12.65
C ALA A 122 4.08 37.93 -11.68
N THR A 123 4.39 38.57 -10.55
CA THR A 123 5.22 37.98 -9.52
C THR A 123 4.45 37.88 -8.20
N ILE A 124 4.43 36.72 -7.62
CA ILE A 124 3.88 36.46 -6.30
C ILE A 124 5.07 36.14 -5.38
N THR A 125 5.21 36.91 -4.32
CA THR A 125 6.28 36.71 -3.33
C THR A 125 5.66 36.26 -2.02
N PHE A 126 6.19 35.19 -1.46
CA PHE A 126 5.76 34.63 -0.19
C PHE A 126 6.49 35.36 0.95
N ALA A 127 5.75 35.86 1.95
CA ALA A 127 6.35 36.46 3.15
C ALA A 127 7.24 35.43 3.88
N ASN A 128 6.82 34.18 3.93
CA ASN A 128 7.62 33.06 4.39
C ASN A 128 7.85 32.12 3.20
N PRO A 129 9.11 31.85 2.83
CA PRO A 129 9.38 30.89 1.73
C PRO A 129 8.70 29.54 1.93
N THR A 130 8.00 29.07 0.89
CA THR A 130 7.20 27.83 0.92
C THR A 130 8.01 26.60 0.46
N PRO A 131 7.80 25.42 1.06
CA PRO A 131 8.50 24.21 0.64
C PRO A 131 8.02 23.68 -0.71
N TYR A 132 6.81 24.04 -1.14
CA TYR A 132 6.32 23.70 -2.48
C TYR A 132 5.32 24.74 -2.98
N VAL A 133 5.10 24.76 -4.28
CA VAL A 133 4.07 25.54 -4.94
C VAL A 133 3.38 24.67 -6.00
N GLY A 134 2.05 24.79 -6.10
CA GLY A 134 1.24 24.18 -7.14
C GLY A 134 0.30 25.21 -7.77
N PHE A 135 -0.01 25.09 -9.05
CA PHE A 135 -0.94 25.95 -9.76
C PHE A 135 -1.47 25.30 -11.03
N MET A 136 -2.66 25.71 -11.46
CA MET A 136 -3.17 25.38 -12.79
C MET A 136 -2.56 26.37 -13.80
N TRP A 137 -2.04 25.84 -14.89
CA TRP A 137 -1.40 26.61 -15.94
C TRP A 137 -1.94 26.21 -17.31
N ASP A 138 -2.43 27.18 -18.04
CA ASP A 138 -2.86 27.03 -19.43
C ASP A 138 -2.14 28.04 -20.32
N PRO A 139 -1.03 27.64 -20.93
CA PRO A 139 -0.33 28.43 -21.91
C PRO A 139 -1.04 28.32 -23.27
N GLN A 140 -1.94 29.23 -23.59
CA GLN A 140 -2.63 29.27 -24.89
C GLN A 140 -1.74 29.81 -26.02
N PHE A 141 -1.80 29.20 -27.20
CA PHE A 141 -1.07 29.60 -28.40
C PHE A 141 0.44 29.73 -28.21
N VAL A 142 1.12 28.59 -28.06
CA VAL A 142 2.52 28.57 -27.65
C VAL A 142 3.45 28.36 -28.84
N SER A 143 4.41 29.28 -28.99
CA SER A 143 5.71 28.94 -29.56
C SER A 143 6.70 28.61 -28.43
N GLU A 144 7.76 27.86 -28.77
CA GLU A 144 8.78 27.47 -27.82
C GLU A 144 9.33 28.67 -27.03
N ASN A 145 9.40 28.53 -25.72
CA ASN A 145 10.06 29.46 -24.79
C ASN A 145 9.41 30.83 -24.58
N THR A 146 8.20 31.08 -25.07
CA THR A 146 7.52 32.38 -24.87
C THR A 146 6.71 32.46 -23.58
N GLN A 147 6.40 31.29 -23.01
CA GLN A 147 5.68 31.18 -21.75
C GLN A 147 6.59 30.50 -20.72
N ARG A 148 6.90 31.19 -19.63
CA ARG A 148 7.78 30.61 -18.60
C ARG A 148 7.35 31.00 -17.18
N ILE A 149 7.77 30.20 -16.25
CA ILE A 149 7.55 30.39 -14.83
C ILE A 149 8.90 30.32 -14.13
N ASN A 150 9.28 31.39 -13.50
CA ASN A 150 10.52 31.48 -12.72
C ASN A 150 10.21 31.31 -11.24
N LEU A 151 10.78 30.29 -10.63
CA LEU A 151 10.71 30.01 -9.20
C LEU A 151 12.01 30.51 -8.56
N THR A 152 11.94 31.56 -7.76
CA THR A 152 13.11 32.05 -7.01
C THR A 152 13.18 31.33 -5.68
N LEU A 153 14.29 30.68 -5.40
CA LEU A 153 14.53 29.98 -4.15
C LEU A 153 15.06 30.93 -3.06
N GLU A 154 15.11 30.46 -1.83
CA GLU A 154 15.56 31.25 -0.69
C GLU A 154 17.03 31.71 -0.78
N ASP A 155 17.87 31.00 -1.52
CA ASP A 155 19.26 31.37 -1.82
C ASP A 155 19.40 32.33 -3.02
N ASN A 156 18.28 32.82 -3.57
CA ASN A 156 18.14 33.62 -4.78
C ASN A 156 18.52 32.90 -6.10
N SER A 157 18.74 31.58 -6.09
CA SER A 157 18.79 30.80 -7.33
C SER A 157 17.40 30.76 -7.98
N VAL A 158 17.37 30.68 -9.31
CA VAL A 158 16.11 30.67 -10.07
C VAL A 158 16.00 29.36 -10.85
N VAL A 159 14.87 28.71 -10.65
CA VAL A 159 14.45 27.55 -11.45
C VAL A 159 13.41 28.01 -12.45
N THR A 160 13.68 27.85 -13.73
CA THR A 160 12.76 28.26 -14.81
C THR A 160 12.04 27.03 -15.38
N LEU A 161 10.72 27.05 -15.31
CA LEU A 161 9.84 26.08 -15.96
C LEU A 161 9.38 26.69 -17.28
N GLN A 162 9.56 25.97 -18.38
CA GLN A 162 9.25 26.44 -19.72
C GLN A 162 8.30 25.45 -20.42
N ASN A 163 7.54 25.97 -21.35
CA ASN A 163 6.81 25.12 -22.30
C ASN A 163 7.73 24.85 -23.50
N CYS A 164 8.06 23.58 -23.74
CA CYS A 164 9.03 23.18 -24.75
C CYS A 164 8.53 22.02 -25.62
N ARG A 165 8.96 22.03 -26.89
CA ARG A 165 8.69 20.97 -27.87
C ARG A 165 9.71 19.83 -27.85
N SER A 166 10.90 20.03 -27.33
CA SER A 166 12.02 19.09 -27.41
C SER A 166 12.60 18.76 -26.02
N SER A 167 12.89 17.48 -25.81
CA SER A 167 13.38 16.90 -24.56
C SER A 167 14.85 17.16 -24.21
N SER A 168 15.53 18.09 -24.87
CA SER A 168 16.96 18.34 -24.63
C SER A 168 17.27 19.27 -23.45
N ASN A 169 16.27 19.95 -22.87
CA ASN A 169 16.43 20.81 -21.71
C ASN A 169 15.65 20.28 -20.50
N LEU A 170 16.32 20.05 -19.41
CA LEU A 170 15.88 19.41 -18.19
C LEU A 170 14.76 20.12 -17.39
N GLN A 171 14.15 21.18 -17.89
CA GLN A 171 13.17 21.99 -17.16
C GLN A 171 11.91 22.30 -17.95
N CYS A 172 11.58 21.45 -18.90
CA CYS A 172 10.40 21.63 -19.73
C CYS A 172 9.15 21.10 -19.05
N VAL A 173 8.17 21.97 -18.83
CA VAL A 173 6.82 21.64 -18.38
C VAL A 173 5.87 21.92 -19.53
N GLY A 174 5.66 20.96 -20.39
CA GLY A 174 4.70 21.07 -21.47
C GLY A 174 4.04 19.75 -21.70
N ALA A 175 2.75 19.66 -21.47
CA ALA A 175 1.98 18.53 -21.91
C ALA A 175 1.71 18.63 -23.40
N TYR A 176 2.69 18.28 -24.21
CA TYR A 176 2.45 17.91 -25.59
C TYR A 176 1.76 16.54 -25.59
N VAL A 177 0.47 16.51 -25.42
CA VAL A 177 -0.33 15.32 -25.69
C VAL A 177 -0.99 15.54 -27.05
N SER A 178 -0.27 15.22 -28.11
CA SER A 178 -0.89 15.02 -29.43
C SER A 178 -1.79 13.78 -29.34
N GLN A 179 -3.08 13.98 -29.24
CA GLN A 179 -4.07 12.89 -29.32
C GLN A 179 -4.42 12.48 -30.75
N ASN A 180 -3.79 13.08 -31.78
CA ASN A 180 -4.10 12.74 -33.15
C ASN A 180 -2.83 12.74 -34.04
N TRP A 181 -2.42 11.54 -34.47
CA TRP A 181 -1.32 11.37 -35.41
C TRP A 181 -1.53 12.17 -36.71
N LEU A 182 -2.78 12.50 -37.09
CA LEU A 182 -3.13 13.36 -38.20
C LEU A 182 -2.75 14.83 -37.97
N ALA A 183 -2.81 15.30 -36.72
CA ALA A 183 -2.34 16.65 -36.38
C ALA A 183 -0.82 16.74 -36.46
N ASP A 184 -0.10 15.68 -36.11
CA ASP A 184 1.35 15.62 -36.24
C ASP A 184 1.78 15.60 -37.71
N VAL A 185 1.06 14.89 -38.57
CA VAL A 185 1.31 14.89 -40.03
C VAL A 185 0.94 16.26 -40.66
N TYR A 186 -0.12 16.90 -40.15
CA TYR A 186 -0.52 18.24 -40.59
C TYR A 186 0.51 19.30 -40.15
N ASN A 187 1.00 19.24 -38.96
CA ASN A 187 2.02 20.11 -38.39
C ASN A 187 3.39 19.92 -39.08
N VAL A 188 3.77 18.69 -39.43
CA VAL A 188 5.01 18.42 -40.18
C VAL A 188 4.93 18.84 -41.65
N LEU A 189 3.76 18.74 -42.29
CA LEU A 189 3.60 19.06 -43.74
C LEU A 189 3.19 20.51 -44.00
N LEU A 190 2.49 21.18 -43.10
CA LEU A 190 1.95 22.53 -43.25
C LEU A 190 2.50 23.54 -42.23
N GLY A 191 3.10 23.08 -41.11
CA GLY A 191 3.73 23.97 -40.14
C GLY A 191 4.84 24.84 -40.70
N TRP A 192 5.46 24.40 -41.81
CA TRP A 192 6.41 25.19 -42.62
C TRP A 192 5.77 26.39 -43.31
N VAL A 193 4.45 26.41 -43.50
CA VAL A 193 3.75 27.42 -44.31
C VAL A 193 2.81 28.29 -43.44
N LEU A 194 2.26 27.78 -42.33
CA LEU A 194 1.18 28.45 -41.58
C LEU A 194 1.52 28.75 -40.11
N GLY A 195 2.70 28.35 -39.62
CA GLY A 195 3.04 28.44 -38.21
C GLY A 195 2.38 27.31 -37.39
N ASP A 196 3.08 26.86 -36.35
CA ASP A 196 2.59 25.79 -35.48
C ASP A 196 1.39 26.25 -34.63
N ILE A 197 0.20 25.87 -35.01
CA ILE A 197 -1.01 26.02 -34.17
C ILE A 197 -1.06 24.78 -33.27
N VAL A 198 -0.56 24.91 -32.05
CA VAL A 198 -0.63 23.84 -31.04
C VAL A 198 -1.70 24.18 -30.04
N THR A 199 -2.70 23.35 -29.93
CA THR A 199 -3.66 23.41 -28.81
C THR A 199 -3.02 22.76 -27.59
N THR A 200 -2.75 23.57 -26.57
CA THR A 200 -2.32 23.11 -25.25
C THR A 200 -3.52 22.86 -24.37
N TYR A 201 -3.40 21.85 -23.48
CA TYR A 201 -4.40 21.61 -22.46
C TYR A 201 -3.93 22.21 -21.14
N PRO A 202 -4.83 22.71 -20.28
CA PRO A 202 -4.46 23.17 -18.95
C PRO A 202 -3.88 22.01 -18.14
N VAL A 203 -2.79 22.27 -17.44
CA VAL A 203 -2.10 21.30 -16.57
C VAL A 203 -1.96 21.83 -15.17
N TYR A 204 -2.04 20.96 -14.17
CA TYR A 204 -1.66 21.32 -12.81
C TYR A 204 -0.17 21.02 -12.62
N VAL A 205 0.58 22.04 -12.29
CA VAL A 205 2.03 21.96 -12.05
C VAL A 205 2.28 22.04 -10.56
N MET A 206 3.03 21.11 -10.01
CA MET A 206 3.50 21.16 -8.64
C MET A 206 5.02 21.04 -8.63
N TYR A 207 5.67 21.95 -7.93
CA TYR A 207 7.11 21.96 -7.78
C TYR A 207 7.51 21.97 -6.30
N GLN A 208 8.40 21.05 -5.95
CA GLN A 208 9.04 20.96 -4.63
C GLN A 208 10.55 20.80 -4.85
N PRO A 209 11.40 21.71 -4.37
CA PRO A 209 12.84 21.58 -4.49
C PRO A 209 13.35 20.31 -3.82
N SER A 210 14.16 19.52 -4.53
CA SER A 210 14.69 18.24 -4.05
C SER A 210 15.79 18.37 -3.01
N ASP A 211 16.44 19.52 -2.98
CA ASP A 211 17.53 19.85 -2.04
C ASP A 211 17.01 20.44 -0.72
N GLY A 212 15.69 20.45 -0.52
CA GLY A 212 15.04 20.99 0.68
C GLY A 212 14.98 22.50 0.77
N LYS A 213 15.48 23.24 -0.24
CA LYS A 213 15.32 24.70 -0.30
C LYS A 213 13.86 25.10 -0.46
N LYS A 214 13.53 26.31 -0.07
CA LYS A 214 12.17 26.82 -0.16
C LYS A 214 12.04 27.84 -1.27
N ILE A 215 10.82 27.97 -1.78
CA ILE A 215 10.46 28.89 -2.85
C ILE A 215 10.10 30.24 -2.24
N LYS A 216 10.82 31.28 -2.63
CA LYS A 216 10.64 32.68 -2.15
C LYS A 216 9.61 33.40 -3.00
N SER A 217 9.61 33.21 -4.29
CA SER A 217 8.63 33.80 -5.19
C SER A 217 8.40 32.99 -6.44
N VAL A 218 7.24 33.19 -7.05
CA VAL A 218 6.83 32.63 -8.34
C VAL A 218 6.56 33.78 -9.28
N GLN A 219 7.25 33.81 -10.40
CA GLN A 219 7.03 34.79 -11.47
C GLN A 219 6.52 34.09 -12.72
N PHE A 220 5.36 34.47 -13.17
CA PHE A 220 4.76 34.04 -14.42
C PHE A 220 5.09 35.06 -15.52
N VAL A 221 5.55 34.57 -16.66
CA VAL A 221 5.98 35.43 -17.78
C VAL A 221 5.35 34.95 -19.07
N SER A 222 4.72 35.89 -19.81
CA SER A 222 4.23 35.68 -21.17
C SER A 222 4.93 36.67 -22.10
N GLU A 223 5.67 36.18 -23.09
CA GLU A 223 6.41 37.01 -24.05
C GLU A 223 5.87 36.79 -25.45
N GLN A 224 5.90 37.85 -26.27
CA GLN A 224 5.51 37.78 -27.67
C GLN A 224 6.52 36.92 -28.44
N CYS A 225 6.03 36.00 -29.26
CA CYS A 225 6.87 35.30 -30.21
C CYS A 225 7.22 36.18 -31.40
N HIS A 226 8.51 36.30 -31.66
CA HIS A 226 9.03 37.02 -32.84
C HIS A 226 9.39 35.98 -33.91
N PHE A 227 8.77 36.02 -35.09
CA PHE A 227 8.98 35.07 -36.16
C PHE A 227 8.57 33.60 -35.91
N CYS A 228 7.41 33.36 -35.32
CA CYS A 228 6.89 32.00 -35.13
C CYS A 228 6.23 31.33 -36.33
N GLY A 229 6.53 31.77 -37.53
CA GLY A 229 6.06 31.14 -38.78
C GLY A 229 6.49 31.91 -40.01
N PHE A 230 6.67 31.18 -41.15
CA PHE A 230 7.25 31.71 -42.38
C PHE A 230 6.39 32.78 -43.08
N LEU A 231 5.13 32.96 -42.69
CA LEU A 231 4.19 33.93 -43.29
C LEU A 231 3.32 34.66 -42.27
N SER A 232 3.57 34.56 -40.98
CA SER A 232 2.76 35.23 -39.93
C SER A 232 3.53 36.42 -39.36
N SER A 233 2.86 37.54 -39.24
CA SER A 233 3.23 38.63 -38.34
C SER A 233 3.23 38.12 -36.90
N ASP A 234 4.02 38.76 -36.03
CA ASP A 234 4.10 38.51 -34.60
C ASP A 234 2.73 38.14 -33.99
N THR A 235 2.66 37.03 -33.26
CA THR A 235 1.42 36.58 -32.61
C THR A 235 1.38 36.98 -31.14
N ALA A 236 0.23 37.50 -30.71
CA ALA A 236 -0.04 37.73 -29.29
C ALA A 236 -0.13 36.40 -28.53
N GLN A 237 0.45 36.33 -27.33
CA GLN A 237 0.47 35.16 -26.49
C GLN A 237 -0.38 35.40 -25.25
N THR A 238 -1.14 34.41 -24.84
CA THR A 238 -1.97 34.45 -23.63
C THR A 238 -1.67 33.24 -22.76
N THR A 239 -1.54 33.44 -21.46
CA THR A 239 -1.47 32.37 -20.48
C THR A 239 -2.45 32.63 -19.36
N HIS A 240 -3.09 31.59 -18.86
CA HIS A 240 -3.98 31.66 -17.71
C HIS A 240 -3.43 30.82 -16.57
N ILE A 241 -3.52 31.35 -15.36
CA ILE A 241 -3.09 30.72 -14.13
C ILE A 241 -4.25 30.74 -13.12
N ASP A 242 -4.47 29.62 -12.45
CA ASP A 242 -5.49 29.48 -11.39
C ASP A 242 -5.01 28.57 -10.27
N GLN A 243 -5.73 28.57 -9.15
CA GLN A 243 -5.52 27.62 -8.05
C GLN A 243 -4.07 27.57 -7.55
N LEU A 244 -3.43 28.74 -7.33
CA LEU A 244 -2.11 28.79 -6.70
C LEU A 244 -2.18 28.19 -5.30
N THR A 245 -1.48 27.11 -5.10
CA THR A 245 -1.40 26.39 -3.82
C THR A 245 0.01 26.49 -3.25
N TYR A 246 0.12 26.86 -1.99
CA TYR A 246 1.39 26.93 -1.27
C TYR A 246 1.22 26.55 0.20
N VAL A 247 2.32 26.32 0.91
CA VAL A 247 2.31 26.09 2.36
C VAL A 247 2.80 27.32 3.08
N ASP A 248 1.99 27.90 3.94
CA ASP A 248 2.38 28.97 4.83
C ASP A 248 3.25 28.40 5.95
N ALA A 249 4.53 28.74 5.98
CA ALA A 249 5.43 28.30 7.04
C ALA A 249 4.96 28.92 8.37
N ALA A 250 4.72 28.05 9.35
CA ALA A 250 4.27 28.48 10.67
C ALA A 250 5.25 29.50 11.26
N VAL A 251 4.76 30.68 11.59
CA VAL A 251 5.55 31.76 12.22
C VAL A 251 6.05 31.31 13.60
N VAL A 252 5.37 30.39 14.24
CA VAL A 252 5.75 29.71 15.48
C VAL A 252 5.53 28.22 15.35
N PRO A 253 6.29 27.35 16.04
CA PRO A 253 6.05 25.92 16.01
C PRO A 253 4.67 25.60 16.57
N ASN A 254 4.02 24.59 16.03
CA ASN A 254 2.78 24.06 16.59
C ASN A 254 3.04 23.50 17.99
N HIS A 255 4.00 22.62 18.09
CA HIS A 255 4.49 22.05 19.35
C HIS A 255 5.94 21.59 19.19
N LEU A 256 6.56 21.26 20.32
CA LEU A 256 7.88 20.64 20.36
C LEU A 256 7.74 19.18 20.82
N ARG A 257 8.59 18.31 20.33
CA ARG A 257 8.66 16.89 20.76
C ARG A 257 9.99 16.63 21.43
N VAL A 258 9.97 15.90 22.52
CA VAL A 258 11.17 15.37 23.19
C VAL A 258 11.09 13.88 23.21
N SER A 259 12.07 13.21 22.65
CA SER A 259 12.17 11.75 22.68
C SER A 259 13.56 11.31 23.11
N ALA A 260 13.64 10.11 23.64
CA ALA A 260 14.88 9.40 23.83
C ALA A 260 14.76 8.01 23.21
N ASN A 261 15.89 7.40 22.88
CA ASN A 261 15.93 6.08 22.23
C ASN A 261 15.48 4.94 23.15
N SER A 262 15.30 5.19 24.44
CA SER A 262 14.83 4.22 25.42
C SER A 262 14.09 4.90 26.57
N ASN A 263 13.19 4.18 27.23
CA ASN A 263 12.53 4.60 28.46
C ASN A 263 13.26 4.11 29.71
N ALA A 264 14.34 3.36 29.54
CA ALA A 264 15.19 2.85 30.64
C ALA A 264 16.67 2.94 30.24
N LYS A 265 17.52 3.30 31.21
CA LYS A 265 18.97 3.39 31.07
C LYS A 265 19.66 2.96 32.36
N VAL A 266 20.92 2.55 32.23
CA VAL A 266 21.77 2.32 33.37
C VAL A 266 22.42 3.65 33.80
N SER A 267 22.66 3.84 35.11
CA SER A 267 23.33 5.07 35.54
C SER A 267 24.73 5.18 34.92
N ASN A 268 25.13 6.40 34.62
CA ASN A 268 26.33 6.77 33.87
C ASN A 268 26.35 6.38 32.37
N GLU A 269 25.23 5.87 31.81
CA GLU A 269 25.08 5.73 30.36
C GLU A 269 24.56 7.04 29.76
N ASP A 270 24.98 7.28 28.52
CA ASP A 270 24.50 8.41 27.73
C ASP A 270 23.02 8.25 27.38
N VAL A 271 22.23 9.25 27.74
CA VAL A 271 20.86 9.44 27.26
C VAL A 271 20.90 10.53 26.19
N VAL A 272 20.57 10.17 24.97
CA VAL A 272 20.44 11.10 23.85
C VAL A 272 18.99 11.51 23.74
N TYR A 273 18.68 12.75 24.07
CA TYR A 273 17.39 13.36 23.88
C TYR A 273 17.33 14.03 22.53
N THR A 274 16.36 13.70 21.72
CA THR A 274 16.08 14.37 20.45
C THR A 274 14.96 15.37 20.65
N VAL A 275 15.21 16.63 20.35
CA VAL A 275 14.23 17.71 20.35
C VAL A 275 13.82 17.99 18.91
N THR A 276 12.53 17.93 18.60
CA THR A 276 11.99 18.16 17.26
C THR A 276 10.97 19.29 17.29
N ALA A 277 11.04 20.22 16.36
CA ALA A 277 10.10 21.31 16.18
C ALA A 277 9.09 20.98 15.07
N CYS A 278 7.81 20.99 15.41
CA CYS A 278 6.70 20.59 14.55
C CYS A 278 5.91 21.79 14.07
N GLY A 279 5.66 21.85 12.76
CA GLY A 279 4.85 22.91 12.14
C GLY A 279 3.34 22.62 12.20
N ASN A 280 2.92 21.37 12.47
CA ASN A 280 1.53 20.96 12.56
C ASN A 280 1.31 19.93 13.68
N ALA A 281 0.06 19.53 13.93
CA ALA A 281 -0.31 18.70 15.07
C ALA A 281 0.26 17.28 15.05
N ASP A 282 0.43 16.67 13.90
CA ASP A 282 0.98 15.31 13.72
C ASP A 282 2.50 15.30 13.47
N CYS A 283 3.12 16.50 13.32
CA CYS A 283 4.54 16.66 13.01
C CYS A 283 4.95 16.17 11.60
N SER A 284 4.01 16.02 10.68
CA SER A 284 4.30 15.72 9.27
C SER A 284 4.90 16.93 8.55
N LEU A 285 4.66 18.14 9.06
CA LEU A 285 5.27 19.40 8.59
C LEU A 285 6.37 19.83 9.55
N PRO A 286 7.64 19.90 9.11
CA PRO A 286 8.73 20.42 9.93
C PRO A 286 8.59 21.93 10.16
N TYR A 287 8.95 22.40 11.36
CA TYR A 287 9.17 23.81 11.61
C TYR A 287 10.62 24.17 11.33
N THR A 288 10.85 25.13 10.45
CA THR A 288 12.18 25.35 9.84
C THR A 288 12.77 26.74 10.08
N THR A 289 12.10 27.61 10.86
CA THR A 289 12.60 28.96 11.15
C THR A 289 13.56 29.05 12.37
N GLY A 290 13.85 27.89 12.98
CA GLY A 290 14.74 27.79 14.13
C GLY A 290 14.02 27.93 15.48
N VAL A 291 14.48 27.16 16.45
CA VAL A 291 13.97 27.17 17.83
C VAL A 291 15.13 27.05 18.80
N THR A 292 15.12 27.87 19.85
CA THR A 292 16.02 27.70 20.98
C THR A 292 15.23 27.39 22.24
N GLY A 293 15.86 26.77 23.22
CA GLY A 293 15.22 26.48 24.51
C GLY A 293 16.17 25.82 25.48
N THR A 294 15.62 25.42 26.62
CA THR A 294 16.37 24.76 27.69
C THR A 294 15.65 23.45 28.09
N LEU A 295 16.37 22.36 28.09
CA LEU A 295 15.97 21.12 28.73
C LEU A 295 16.40 21.18 30.19
N THR A 296 15.48 20.88 31.10
CA THR A 296 15.72 20.80 32.56
C THR A 296 15.56 19.36 32.96
N PHE A 297 16.52 18.85 33.71
CA PHE A 297 16.56 17.44 34.15
C PHE A 297 16.43 17.36 35.65
N THR A 298 15.62 16.44 36.12
CA THR A 298 15.39 16.20 37.56
C THR A 298 15.33 14.71 37.85
N GLY A 299 15.55 14.32 39.11
CA GLY A 299 15.58 12.92 39.56
C GLY A 299 16.83 12.17 39.09
N ALA A 300 17.07 11.00 39.64
CA ALA A 300 18.20 10.10 39.33
C ALA A 300 19.59 10.78 39.21
N SER A 301 19.81 11.88 39.91
CA SER A 301 21.09 12.67 39.92
C SER A 301 21.60 12.98 38.48
N PRO A 302 20.97 13.87 37.73
CA PRO A 302 21.43 14.20 36.38
C PRO A 302 22.81 14.85 36.41
N SER A 303 23.65 14.58 35.39
CA SER A 303 24.99 15.14 35.24
C SER A 303 24.99 16.66 35.01
N ALA A 304 23.88 17.19 34.55
CA ALA A 304 23.56 18.61 34.45
C ALA A 304 22.11 18.87 34.83
N ALA A 305 21.82 19.88 35.63
CA ALA A 305 20.44 20.24 35.97
C ALA A 305 19.66 20.84 34.80
N SER A 306 20.34 21.42 33.83
CA SER A 306 19.76 21.97 32.62
C SER A 306 20.79 22.10 31.50
N THR A 307 20.32 22.01 30.26
CA THR A 307 21.16 22.22 29.07
C THR A 307 20.36 22.95 28.00
N GLY A 308 20.94 23.99 27.41
CA GLY A 308 20.35 24.68 26.27
C GLY A 308 20.38 23.86 25.00
N PHE A 309 19.37 24.00 24.16
CA PHE A 309 19.36 23.45 22.81
C PHE A 309 19.07 24.53 21.78
N SER A 310 19.54 24.29 20.55
CA SER A 310 19.25 25.14 19.41
C SER A 310 18.99 24.27 18.20
N ILE A 311 17.85 24.49 17.56
CA ILE A 311 17.51 23.95 16.24
C ILE A 311 17.70 25.15 15.28
N PRO A 312 18.76 25.15 14.44
CA PRO A 312 18.99 26.26 13.53
C PRO A 312 17.89 26.36 12.48
N ALA A 313 17.72 27.55 11.90
CA ALA A 313 16.86 27.71 10.74
C ALA A 313 17.41 26.87 9.56
N GLY A 314 16.54 26.11 8.90
CA GLY A 314 16.93 25.24 7.79
C GLY A 314 16.05 23.99 7.66
N PRO A 315 16.40 23.06 6.79
CA PRO A 315 15.60 21.86 6.53
C PRO A 315 15.53 20.90 7.72
N ASN A 316 16.52 20.93 8.62
CA ASN A 316 16.55 20.08 9.80
C ASN A 316 15.73 20.71 10.92
N ASN A 317 14.66 20.06 11.33
CA ASN A 317 13.77 20.50 12.38
C ASN A 317 14.05 19.83 13.75
N SER A 318 15.22 19.24 13.93
CA SER A 318 15.58 18.54 15.17
C SER A 318 17.03 18.77 15.56
N THR A 319 17.29 18.59 16.85
CA THR A 319 18.63 18.60 17.44
C THR A 319 18.71 17.55 18.55
N THR A 320 19.91 17.16 18.94
CA THR A 320 20.12 16.21 20.02
C THR A 320 20.86 16.83 21.19
N VAL A 321 20.52 16.39 22.41
CA VAL A 321 21.18 16.74 23.66
C VAL A 321 21.53 15.46 24.38
N THR A 322 22.80 15.25 24.65
CA THR A 322 23.29 14.08 25.41
C THR A 322 23.54 14.44 26.85
N MET A 323 23.08 13.59 27.77
CA MET A 323 23.32 13.75 29.21
C MET A 323 23.35 12.36 29.89
N GLN A 324 23.87 12.33 31.11
CA GLN A 324 23.93 11.12 31.93
C GLN A 324 23.20 11.31 33.23
N TYR A 325 22.61 10.25 33.76
CA TYR A 325 22.13 10.17 35.14
C TYR A 325 23.11 9.35 35.98
N GLN A 326 23.62 9.95 37.06
CA GLN A 326 24.64 9.32 37.93
C GLN A 326 24.02 8.47 39.07
N GLY A 327 22.75 8.74 39.38
CA GLY A 327 21.98 8.00 40.38
C GLY A 327 21.02 7.00 39.73
N SER A 328 20.25 6.30 40.54
CA SER A 328 19.18 5.41 40.12
C SER A 328 17.79 5.96 40.48
N GLY A 329 16.74 5.46 39.86
CA GLY A 329 15.38 5.91 40.06
C GLY A 329 14.78 6.56 38.77
N THR A 330 13.81 7.43 38.93
CA THR A 330 13.16 8.09 37.82
C THR A 330 13.88 9.40 37.48
N GLY A 331 14.46 9.48 36.27
CA GLY A 331 14.91 10.72 35.69
C GLY A 331 13.80 11.37 34.89
N THR A 332 13.62 12.67 34.96
CA THR A 332 12.56 13.40 34.25
C THR A 332 13.18 14.54 33.45
N VAL A 333 12.74 14.72 32.21
CA VAL A 333 13.11 15.86 31.38
C VAL A 333 11.90 16.79 31.24
N ALA A 334 12.14 18.08 31.38
CA ALA A 334 11.18 19.14 31.09
C ALA A 334 11.81 20.13 30.12
N MET A 335 11.00 20.89 29.42
CA MET A 335 11.48 21.93 28.52
C MET A 335 10.91 23.28 28.91
N SER A 336 11.78 24.29 28.92
CA SER A 336 11.43 25.66 29.30
C SER A 336 12.16 26.66 28.41
N ALA A 337 11.83 27.95 28.57
CA ALA A 337 12.50 29.05 27.91
C ALA A 337 12.64 28.92 26.39
N TYR A 338 11.67 28.25 25.74
CA TYR A 338 11.69 28.06 24.29
C TYR A 338 11.26 29.33 23.55
N ASN A 339 11.97 29.64 22.47
CA ASN A 339 11.72 30.79 21.61
C ASN A 339 11.88 30.37 20.12
N PRO A 340 10.84 30.55 19.22
CA PRO A 340 9.52 31.08 19.57
C PRO A 340 8.66 30.08 20.38
N THR A 341 7.69 30.62 21.09
CA THR A 341 6.76 29.81 21.90
C THR A 341 5.78 29.04 21.02
N PRO A 342 5.64 27.70 21.19
CA PRO A 342 4.68 26.93 20.44
C PRO A 342 3.23 27.38 20.62
N SER A 343 2.44 27.20 19.54
CA SER A 343 1.04 27.65 19.47
C SER A 343 0.04 26.70 20.12
N ASN A 344 0.37 25.42 20.21
CA ASN A 344 -0.55 24.38 20.68
C ASN A 344 -0.46 24.16 22.21
N THR A 345 -1.44 23.43 22.74
CA THR A 345 -1.45 22.96 24.13
C THR A 345 -1.74 21.45 24.13
N PRO A 346 -0.87 20.60 24.70
CA PRO A 346 0.40 20.93 25.35
C PRO A 346 1.49 21.39 24.37
N LYS A 347 2.32 22.33 24.81
CA LYS A 347 3.41 22.91 23.99
C LYS A 347 4.54 21.93 23.71
N VAL A 348 4.72 20.94 24.60
CA VAL A 348 5.76 19.91 24.52
C VAL A 348 5.11 18.54 24.64
N LEU A 349 5.45 17.65 23.73
CA LEU A 349 5.06 16.24 23.75
C LEU A 349 6.28 15.38 24.06
N CYS A 350 6.14 14.41 24.92
CA CYS A 350 7.22 13.49 25.27
C CYS A 350 6.96 12.07 24.81
N GLY A 351 8.08 11.33 24.56
CA GLY A 351 8.06 9.92 24.24
C GLY A 351 9.42 9.27 24.51
N MET A 352 9.60 8.75 25.73
CA MET A 352 10.83 8.02 26.06
C MET A 352 10.69 6.58 25.60
N GLY A 353 11.53 6.17 24.65
CA GLY A 353 11.44 4.85 24.01
C GLY A 353 10.22 4.64 23.10
N SER A 354 9.46 5.69 22.80
CA SER A 354 8.27 5.66 21.95
C SER A 354 8.07 6.97 21.20
N THR A 355 7.12 7.00 20.26
CA THR A 355 6.75 8.25 19.56
C THR A 355 6.13 9.24 20.55
N PRO A 356 6.57 10.53 20.59
CA PRO A 356 6.01 11.55 21.47
C PRO A 356 4.52 11.80 21.19
N THR A 357 3.70 11.74 22.25
CA THR A 357 2.24 11.93 22.16
C THR A 357 1.74 12.85 23.27
N SER A 358 0.51 13.33 23.14
CA SER A 358 -0.19 14.04 24.21
C SER A 358 -0.42 13.11 25.40
N GLY A 359 0.20 13.37 26.52
CA GLY A 359 0.21 12.49 27.69
C GLY A 359 1.34 11.45 27.69
N GLY A 360 2.24 11.49 26.71
CA GLY A 360 3.45 10.66 26.70
C GLY A 360 4.38 10.98 27.89
N SER A 361 5.09 9.98 28.38
CA SER A 361 5.99 10.14 29.52
C SER A 361 7.25 10.92 29.15
N CYS A 362 7.56 11.94 29.95
CA CYS A 362 8.85 12.64 29.93
C CYS A 362 9.87 12.01 30.90
N SER A 363 9.62 10.81 31.39
CA SER A 363 10.44 10.15 32.41
C SER A 363 11.17 8.93 31.84
N ILE A 364 12.35 8.72 32.32
CA ILE A 364 13.21 7.56 32.02
C ILE A 364 13.53 6.84 33.34
N THR A 365 13.51 5.52 33.33
CA THR A 365 13.94 4.72 34.46
C THR A 365 15.45 4.54 34.40
N VAL A 366 16.16 4.97 35.43
CA VAL A 366 17.60 4.79 35.57
C VAL A 366 17.87 3.70 36.58
N THR A 367 18.47 2.61 36.09
CA THR A 367 18.85 1.48 36.92
C THR A 367 20.32 1.57 37.33
N PRO A 368 20.70 1.01 38.44
CA PRO A 368 22.10 1.00 38.83
C PRO A 368 22.93 0.17 37.84
N PRO A 369 24.24 0.40 37.77
CA PRO A 369 25.12 -0.32 36.84
C PRO A 369 25.27 -1.79 37.20
N LEU A 370 24.91 -2.17 38.43
CA LEU A 370 24.92 -3.54 38.92
C LEU A 370 23.70 -3.77 39.84
N ASP A 371 22.74 -4.58 39.37
CA ASP A 371 21.56 -4.96 40.15
C ASP A 371 21.92 -6.04 41.16
N HIS A 372 22.43 -7.18 40.68
CA HIS A 372 22.81 -8.31 41.52
C HIS A 372 23.89 -9.18 40.84
N PHE A 373 24.45 -10.08 41.59
CA PHE A 373 25.25 -11.17 41.03
C PHE A 373 24.47 -12.48 41.07
N GLU A 374 24.73 -13.31 40.06
CA GLU A 374 24.30 -14.71 40.05
C GLU A 374 25.53 -15.61 40.18
N VAL A 375 25.48 -16.60 41.09
CA VAL A 375 26.51 -17.64 41.25
C VAL A 375 25.87 -18.98 40.94
N THR A 376 26.41 -19.66 39.93
CA THR A 376 25.89 -20.96 39.48
C THR A 376 26.98 -22.01 39.38
N THR A 377 26.58 -23.26 39.53
CA THR A 377 27.40 -24.44 39.21
C THR A 377 26.63 -25.36 38.26
N PRO A 378 27.29 -26.17 37.43
CA PRO A 378 26.62 -27.11 36.54
C PRO A 378 25.79 -28.17 37.24
N SER A 379 26.08 -28.46 38.50
CA SER A 379 25.39 -29.44 39.32
C SER A 379 25.29 -28.97 40.77
N ALA A 380 24.29 -29.41 41.51
CA ALA A 380 24.11 -29.11 42.94
C ALA A 380 25.13 -29.85 43.81
N SER A 381 25.74 -30.90 43.29
CA SER A 381 26.79 -31.67 44.03
C SER A 381 27.84 -32.17 43.07
N GLY A 382 29.05 -32.49 43.62
CA GLY A 382 30.16 -33.03 42.85
C GLY A 382 31.08 -33.91 43.71
N LEU A 383 31.99 -34.62 43.05
CA LEU A 383 32.94 -35.46 43.72
C LEU A 383 34.10 -34.64 44.30
N THR A 384 34.59 -35.03 45.49
CA THR A 384 35.79 -34.44 46.09
C THR A 384 37.04 -34.64 45.23
N CYS A 385 37.11 -35.64 44.37
CA CYS A 385 38.18 -35.90 43.40
C CYS A 385 38.06 -35.05 42.12
N GLU A 386 36.99 -34.29 41.87
CA GLU A 386 36.77 -33.39 40.74
C GLU A 386 36.82 -31.93 41.13
N SER A 387 37.17 -31.10 40.15
CA SER A 387 37.08 -29.67 40.34
C SER A 387 35.69 -29.19 39.94
N VAL A 388 35.16 -28.20 40.65
CA VAL A 388 33.85 -27.54 40.41
C VAL A 388 34.13 -26.15 39.86
N THR A 389 33.47 -25.81 38.74
CA THR A 389 33.52 -24.47 38.17
C THR A 389 32.28 -23.68 38.63
N TYR A 390 32.50 -22.62 39.39
CA TYR A 390 31.50 -21.60 39.72
C TYR A 390 31.48 -20.56 38.61
N THR A 391 30.35 -20.31 38.03
CA THR A 391 30.12 -19.20 37.09
C THR A 391 29.47 -18.06 37.87
N ILE A 392 30.14 -16.89 37.81
CA ILE A 392 29.67 -15.67 38.45
C ILE A 392 29.24 -14.73 37.32
N LYS A 393 27.98 -14.31 37.34
CA LYS A 393 27.44 -13.41 36.36
C LYS A 393 26.96 -12.13 37.04
N ALA A 394 27.37 -10.99 36.52
CA ALA A 394 26.94 -9.68 36.95
C ALA A 394 25.73 -9.23 36.12
N CYS A 395 24.65 -8.82 36.78
CA CYS A 395 23.37 -8.49 36.17
C CYS A 395 23.06 -7.01 36.40
N ALA A 396 22.75 -6.30 35.34
CA ALA A 396 22.38 -4.88 35.37
C ALA A 396 20.87 -4.64 35.64
N ASN A 397 20.05 -5.69 35.60
CA ASN A 397 18.62 -5.63 35.88
C ASN A 397 18.14 -6.90 36.60
N SER A 398 16.93 -6.85 37.14
CA SER A 398 16.35 -7.95 37.93
C SER A 398 16.14 -9.26 37.16
N SER A 399 16.01 -9.22 35.83
CA SER A 399 15.86 -10.40 34.97
C SER A 399 17.17 -10.92 34.41
N CYS A 400 18.31 -10.27 34.71
CA CYS A 400 19.62 -10.56 34.15
C CYS A 400 19.69 -10.59 32.60
N SER A 401 18.80 -9.85 31.95
CA SER A 401 18.77 -9.71 30.50
C SER A 401 19.79 -8.70 29.94
N SER A 402 20.40 -7.91 30.83
CA SER A 402 21.51 -6.98 30.51
C SER A 402 22.63 -7.13 31.53
N VAL A 403 23.85 -6.82 31.10
CA VAL A 403 25.07 -6.86 31.90
C VAL A 403 25.57 -5.44 32.16
N PRO A 404 26.34 -5.19 33.23
CA PRO A 404 26.96 -3.89 33.48
C PRO A 404 27.91 -3.52 32.34
N ALA A 405 27.97 -2.23 31.99
CA ALA A 405 28.84 -1.71 30.92
C ALA A 405 30.33 -1.81 31.21
N SER A 406 30.69 -1.92 32.49
CA SER A 406 32.07 -2.09 32.96
C SER A 406 32.28 -3.41 33.67
N ALA A 407 33.49 -3.93 33.60
CA ALA A 407 33.87 -5.16 34.34
C ALA A 407 33.64 -4.99 35.82
N THR A 408 33.09 -6.03 36.44
CA THR A 408 32.87 -6.11 37.89
C THR A 408 33.88 -7.07 38.49
N SER A 409 34.28 -6.85 39.70
CA SER A 409 35.27 -7.70 40.41
C SER A 409 34.82 -8.00 41.85
N GLY A 410 35.44 -8.97 42.44
CA GLY A 410 35.16 -9.38 43.82
C GLY A 410 35.89 -10.64 44.20
N THR A 411 35.51 -11.23 45.31
CA THR A 411 36.08 -12.48 45.81
C THR A 411 34.99 -13.48 46.04
N LEU A 412 35.10 -14.64 45.42
CA LEU A 412 34.26 -15.82 45.73
C LEU A 412 34.76 -16.42 47.06
N VAL A 413 33.87 -16.45 48.08
CA VAL A 413 34.17 -17.02 49.37
C VAL A 413 33.38 -18.32 49.51
N LEU A 414 34.11 -19.40 49.79
CA LEU A 414 33.57 -20.74 49.94
C LEU A 414 33.77 -21.19 51.38
N ASN A 415 32.65 -21.43 52.13
CA ASN A 415 32.69 -21.86 53.54
C ASN A 415 32.18 -23.30 53.67
N GLY A 416 32.78 -24.07 54.59
CA GLY A 416 32.33 -25.40 54.95
C GLY A 416 33.14 -26.57 54.41
N ALA A 417 34.04 -26.39 53.43
CA ALA A 417 34.90 -27.41 52.87
C ALA A 417 36.36 -27.04 53.02
N THR A 418 37.25 -28.03 53.16
CA THR A 418 38.70 -27.80 53.12
C THR A 418 39.28 -28.20 51.76
N PRO A 419 40.23 -27.42 51.21
CA PRO A 419 40.64 -26.12 51.75
C PRO A 419 39.66 -25.03 51.44
N VAL A 420 39.48 -24.08 52.36
CA VAL A 420 38.69 -22.85 52.18
C VAL A 420 39.48 -21.96 51.22
N ASN A 421 39.04 -21.76 50.03
CA ASN A 421 39.69 -20.90 49.03
C ASN A 421 38.83 -19.68 48.74
N ASN A 422 39.29 -18.52 49.18
CA ASN A 422 38.79 -17.24 48.71
C ASN A 422 39.47 -16.94 47.38
N VAL A 423 38.70 -16.90 46.29
CA VAL A 423 39.22 -16.71 44.93
C VAL A 423 38.72 -15.39 44.38
N ALA A 424 39.68 -14.53 44.05
CA ALA A 424 39.34 -13.27 43.34
C ALA A 424 38.80 -13.56 41.94
N PHE A 425 37.80 -12.78 41.50
CA PHE A 425 37.24 -12.85 40.16
C PHE A 425 37.13 -11.46 39.54
N SER A 426 37.12 -11.42 38.22
CA SER A 426 36.80 -10.25 37.39
C SER A 426 35.97 -10.73 36.21
N THR A 427 34.84 -10.05 35.95
CA THR A 427 33.97 -10.42 34.83
C THR A 427 34.54 -9.91 33.52
N ASN A 428 34.27 -10.66 32.47
CA ASN A 428 34.58 -10.27 31.09
C ASN A 428 33.51 -9.28 30.53
N ALA A 429 33.63 -8.89 29.28
CA ALA A 429 32.66 -8.00 28.58
C ALA A 429 31.22 -8.55 28.53
N ALA A 430 31.03 -9.87 28.69
CA ALA A 430 29.72 -10.49 28.80
C ALA A 430 29.20 -10.53 30.25
N GLY A 431 29.89 -9.87 31.19
CA GLY A 431 29.53 -9.84 32.60
C GLY A 431 29.77 -11.15 33.30
N ILE A 432 30.58 -12.07 32.77
CA ILE A 432 30.81 -13.42 33.31
C ILE A 432 32.25 -13.60 33.78
N ALA A 433 32.38 -14.21 34.93
CA ALA A 433 33.66 -14.77 35.47
C ALA A 433 33.45 -16.24 35.80
N THR A 434 34.49 -17.06 35.63
CA THR A 434 34.50 -18.47 36.03
C THR A 434 35.63 -18.72 37.03
N VAL A 435 35.31 -19.44 38.11
CA VAL A 435 36.28 -19.80 39.16
C VAL A 435 36.19 -21.29 39.35
N THR A 436 37.31 -22.00 39.09
CA THR A 436 37.40 -23.45 39.26
C THR A 436 38.05 -23.76 40.62
N VAL A 437 37.39 -24.52 41.48
CA VAL A 437 37.88 -24.91 42.77
C VAL A 437 37.72 -26.42 42.99
N ARG A 438 38.48 -26.94 43.89
CA ARG A 438 38.39 -28.35 44.30
C ARG A 438 38.33 -28.45 45.81
N THR A 439 37.41 -29.31 46.31
CA THR A 439 37.31 -29.66 47.71
C THR A 439 37.79 -31.09 47.89
N THR A 440 38.53 -31.37 48.97
CA THR A 440 39.07 -32.71 49.24
C THR A 440 38.35 -33.46 50.37
N THR A 441 37.44 -32.79 51.05
CA THR A 441 36.60 -33.40 52.09
C THR A 441 35.13 -33.32 51.69
N PRO A 442 34.35 -34.37 51.94
CA PRO A 442 32.92 -34.36 51.69
C PRO A 442 32.20 -33.41 52.65
N GLY A 443 31.09 -32.83 52.19
CA GLY A 443 30.27 -31.94 52.98
C GLY A 443 29.69 -30.79 52.21
N SER A 444 28.92 -29.94 52.89
CA SER A 444 28.27 -28.76 52.29
C SER A 444 29.24 -27.60 52.15
N VAL A 445 29.26 -27.00 50.99
CA VAL A 445 30.07 -25.83 50.65
C VAL A 445 29.12 -24.67 50.34
N THR A 446 29.14 -23.63 51.15
CA THR A 446 28.32 -22.43 50.95
C THR A 446 29.11 -21.37 50.18
N ALA A 447 28.62 -20.95 48.99
CA ALA A 447 29.22 -19.90 48.22
C ALA A 447 28.65 -18.52 48.64
N SER A 448 29.53 -17.53 48.73
CA SER A 448 29.17 -16.12 48.93
C SER A 448 30.20 -15.23 48.22
N LEU A 449 29.83 -13.96 48.05
CA LEU A 449 30.72 -12.97 47.45
C LEU A 449 31.07 -11.90 48.48
N SER A 450 32.34 -11.45 48.42
CA SER A 450 32.83 -10.36 49.26
C SER A 450 33.67 -9.37 48.44
N GLY A 451 33.77 -8.12 48.93
CA GLY A 451 34.61 -7.11 48.30
C GLY A 451 34.25 -6.82 46.86
N THR A 452 32.96 -6.89 46.47
CA THR A 452 32.50 -6.66 45.13
C THR A 452 32.59 -5.19 44.74
N SER A 453 33.09 -4.91 43.53
CA SER A 453 33.16 -3.57 42.96
C SER A 453 32.65 -3.57 41.51
N PRO A 454 31.58 -2.77 41.18
CA PRO A 454 30.73 -2.01 42.09
C PRO A 454 29.94 -2.92 43.04
N THR A 455 29.41 -2.35 44.12
CA THR A 455 28.53 -3.09 45.05
C THR A 455 27.17 -3.30 44.41
N ALA A 456 26.67 -4.54 44.43
CA ALA A 456 25.34 -4.87 43.95
C ALA A 456 24.26 -4.27 44.86
N GLN A 457 23.15 -3.85 44.25
CA GLN A 457 22.01 -3.25 45.00
C GLN A 457 21.09 -4.30 45.58
N ASN A 458 21.01 -5.46 44.99
CA ASN A 458 20.17 -6.57 45.44
C ASN A 458 21.01 -7.76 45.91
N ALA A 459 20.41 -8.65 46.67
CA ALA A 459 21.05 -9.84 47.23
C ALA A 459 21.58 -10.76 46.10
N LEU A 460 22.65 -11.47 46.46
CA LEU A 460 23.21 -12.56 45.64
C LEU A 460 22.13 -13.60 45.33
N ARG A 461 22.05 -14.01 44.05
CA ARG A 461 21.21 -15.13 43.65
C ARG A 461 22.08 -16.33 43.33
N CYS A 462 21.64 -17.49 43.74
CA CYS A 462 22.38 -18.73 43.54
C CYS A 462 21.58 -19.73 42.72
N GLY A 463 22.31 -20.59 41.98
CA GLY A 463 21.77 -21.68 41.21
C GLY A 463 22.73 -22.85 41.16
N MET A 464 22.71 -23.70 42.17
CA MET A 464 23.55 -24.90 42.20
C MET A 464 22.86 -26.01 41.42
N GLY A 465 23.31 -26.23 40.21
CA GLY A 465 22.70 -27.17 39.26
C GLY A 465 21.34 -26.74 38.67
N VAL A 466 20.93 -25.49 38.89
CA VAL A 466 19.70 -24.89 38.37
C VAL A 466 19.96 -23.42 38.04
N SER A 467 19.03 -22.77 37.37
CA SER A 467 19.11 -21.33 37.14
C SER A 467 19.11 -20.53 38.40
N ALA A 468 19.89 -19.46 38.49
CA ALA A 468 19.96 -18.62 39.66
C ALA A 468 18.62 -17.89 39.90
N ALA A 469 18.13 -17.91 41.13
CA ALA A 469 16.88 -17.26 41.50
C ALA A 469 16.93 -16.72 42.95
N VAL A 470 16.01 -15.80 43.25
CA VAL A 470 15.83 -15.28 44.62
C VAL A 470 15.39 -16.40 45.53
N GLY A 471 16.09 -16.57 46.67
CA GLY A 471 15.78 -17.58 47.66
C GLY A 471 16.35 -18.98 47.44
N ASN A 472 17.00 -19.19 46.27
CA ASN A 472 17.77 -20.44 46.06
C ASN A 472 18.96 -20.53 47.01
N SER A 473 19.26 -21.76 47.45
CA SER A 473 20.43 -22.04 48.30
C SER A 473 21.74 -21.87 47.49
N CYS A 474 22.74 -21.22 48.15
CA CYS A 474 24.09 -21.13 47.63
C CYS A 474 24.97 -22.32 48.07
N VAL A 475 24.37 -23.44 48.43
CA VAL A 475 25.08 -24.63 48.96
C VAL A 475 25.32 -25.63 47.83
N PHE A 476 26.57 -25.95 47.63
CA PHE A 476 27.06 -27.05 46.81
C PHE A 476 27.43 -28.22 47.73
N THR A 477 27.10 -29.45 47.40
CA THR A 477 27.49 -30.62 48.19
C THR A 477 28.67 -31.32 47.54
N ALA A 478 29.74 -31.51 48.29
CA ALA A 478 30.89 -32.32 47.90
C ALA A 478 30.67 -33.74 48.40
N ASP A 479 30.66 -34.69 47.51
CA ASP A 479 30.40 -36.12 47.82
C ASP A 479 31.65 -36.96 47.58
N ASP A 480 31.80 -38.03 48.34
CA ASP A 480 32.85 -39.03 48.08
C ASP A 480 32.44 -40.07 47.03
N THR A 481 31.16 -40.19 46.77
CA THR A 481 30.59 -41.15 45.80
C THR A 481 29.46 -40.47 45.01
N LYS A 482 29.39 -40.77 43.70
CA LYS A 482 28.40 -40.15 42.83
C LYS A 482 28.11 -40.97 41.59
N PHE A 483 26.86 -40.93 41.12
CA PHE A 483 26.56 -41.23 39.74
C PHE A 483 26.77 -39.98 38.89
N LYS A 484 27.50 -40.15 37.77
CA LYS A 484 27.72 -39.08 36.80
C LYS A 484 27.22 -39.56 35.42
N PHE A 485 26.32 -38.79 34.86
CA PHE A 485 25.78 -39.04 33.54
C PHE A 485 25.29 -37.72 32.95
N ASP A 486 25.17 -37.72 31.64
CA ASP A 486 24.71 -36.59 30.87
C ASP A 486 23.65 -37.11 29.86
N VAL A 487 22.48 -36.54 29.92
CA VAL A 487 21.34 -36.87 29.04
C VAL A 487 21.24 -35.81 28.00
N PRO A 488 21.55 -36.08 26.75
CA PRO A 488 21.50 -35.07 25.71
C PRO A 488 20.06 -34.56 25.52
N HIS A 489 19.96 -33.25 25.27
CA HIS A 489 18.70 -32.68 24.80
C HIS A 489 18.32 -33.34 23.47
N HIS A 490 17.03 -33.63 23.26
CA HIS A 490 16.60 -34.42 22.12
C HIS A 490 15.17 -34.14 21.69
N VAL A 491 14.80 -34.63 20.51
CA VAL A 491 13.42 -34.60 20.05
C VAL A 491 12.59 -35.65 20.81
N GLY A 492 11.41 -35.25 21.27
CA GLY A 492 10.51 -36.17 22.01
C GLY A 492 10.21 -37.44 21.25
N GLY A 493 10.26 -38.59 21.95
CA GLY A 493 10.05 -39.92 21.39
C GLY A 493 11.30 -40.55 20.77
N VAL A 494 12.43 -39.84 20.72
CA VAL A 494 13.71 -40.39 20.24
C VAL A 494 14.44 -41.03 21.44
N ALA A 495 14.78 -42.29 21.31
CA ALA A 495 15.53 -42.99 22.35
C ALA A 495 16.98 -42.48 22.41
N GLN A 496 17.47 -42.23 23.64
CA GLN A 496 18.84 -41.81 23.93
C GLN A 496 19.56 -42.95 24.67
N SER A 497 20.81 -43.17 24.30
CA SER A 497 21.70 -44.07 25.05
C SER A 497 22.56 -43.25 26.01
N VAL A 498 22.34 -43.39 27.27
CA VAL A 498 22.98 -42.64 28.36
C VAL A 498 23.95 -43.56 29.08
N VAL A 499 25.21 -43.11 29.24
CA VAL A 499 26.21 -43.82 30.03
C VAL A 499 26.24 -43.30 31.47
N ILE A 500 25.95 -44.15 32.44
CA ILE A 500 25.99 -43.82 33.86
C ILE A 500 27.35 -44.32 34.41
N ASN A 501 28.12 -43.37 34.92
CA ASN A 501 29.41 -43.68 35.60
C ASN A 501 29.21 -43.70 37.10
N ALA A 502 29.47 -44.80 37.74
CA ALA A 502 29.50 -44.93 39.17
C ALA A 502 30.90 -44.64 39.68
N LEU A 503 31.11 -43.50 40.27
CA LEU A 503 32.43 -43.01 40.68
C LEU A 503 32.53 -42.86 42.20
N ARG A 504 33.73 -43.09 42.74
CA ARG A 504 34.10 -42.79 44.12
C ARG A 504 35.42 -42.06 44.17
N SER A 505 35.58 -41.26 45.18
CA SER A 505 36.83 -40.62 45.54
C SER A 505 37.76 -41.58 46.26
N VAL A 506 38.99 -41.60 45.89
CA VAL A 506 40.05 -42.41 46.57
C VAL A 506 41.25 -41.51 46.85
N GLU A 507 42.19 -41.99 47.73
CA GLU A 507 43.42 -41.31 48.07
C GLU A 507 43.19 -39.86 48.58
N ASN A 508 42.25 -39.71 49.52
CA ASN A 508 41.88 -38.42 50.14
C ASN A 508 41.50 -37.31 49.11
N GLY A 509 40.68 -37.71 48.15
CA GLY A 509 40.22 -36.79 47.12
C GLY A 509 41.16 -36.59 45.92
N SER A 510 42.31 -37.27 45.86
CA SER A 510 43.27 -37.03 44.78
C SER A 510 42.89 -37.68 43.43
N ARG A 511 42.06 -38.74 43.44
CA ARG A 511 41.71 -39.51 42.24
C ARG A 511 40.29 -40.05 42.31
N CYS A 512 39.58 -40.00 41.17
CA CYS A 512 38.28 -40.70 40.99
C CYS A 512 38.54 -42.13 40.48
N ALA A 513 37.85 -43.10 41.05
CA ALA A 513 37.86 -44.51 40.64
C ALA A 513 36.41 -45.05 40.49
N ALA A 514 36.29 -46.19 39.80
CA ALA A 514 35.01 -46.89 39.72
C ALA A 514 34.49 -47.32 41.12
N ALA A 515 33.27 -46.99 41.43
CA ALA A 515 32.61 -47.43 42.65
C ALA A 515 32.09 -48.88 42.48
N PHE A 516 31.63 -49.25 41.28
CA PHE A 516 31.22 -50.59 40.92
C PHE A 516 32.06 -51.06 39.71
N ALA A 517 32.62 -52.24 39.81
CA ALA A 517 33.33 -52.84 38.69
C ALA A 517 32.78 -54.22 38.41
N SER A 518 32.41 -54.48 37.17
CA SER A 518 31.90 -55.82 36.69
C SER A 518 30.77 -56.38 37.51
N THR A 519 29.85 -55.53 38.01
CA THR A 519 28.73 -55.93 38.88
C THR A 519 27.40 -55.44 38.38
N GLU A 520 26.36 -56.17 38.76
CA GLU A 520 24.98 -55.71 38.55
C GLU A 520 24.46 -55.05 39.83
N LYS A 521 23.78 -53.91 39.68
CA LYS A 521 23.15 -53.13 40.75
C LYS A 521 21.74 -52.73 40.39
N ASN A 522 20.89 -52.69 41.40
CA ASN A 522 19.56 -52.12 41.29
C ASN A 522 19.67 -50.62 41.63
N VAL A 523 19.62 -49.77 40.59
CA VAL A 523 19.67 -48.32 40.71
C VAL A 523 18.25 -47.79 40.68
N VAL A 524 17.91 -46.92 41.60
CA VAL A 524 16.60 -46.30 41.70
C VAL A 524 16.62 -44.98 40.94
N PHE A 525 15.64 -44.80 40.02
CA PHE A 525 15.48 -43.58 39.25
C PHE A 525 14.18 -42.88 39.64
N THR A 526 14.25 -41.55 39.63
CA THR A 526 13.09 -40.64 39.69
C THR A 526 13.18 -39.62 38.61
N CYS A 527 12.05 -39.29 37.96
CA CYS A 527 11.93 -38.27 36.94
C CYS A 527 10.87 -37.26 37.33
N THR A 528 11.23 -35.98 37.30
CA THR A 528 10.34 -34.87 37.67
C THR A 528 10.44 -33.79 36.60
N SER A 529 9.37 -33.05 36.38
CA SER A 529 9.40 -31.90 35.46
C SER A 529 10.02 -30.68 36.15
N LEU A 530 10.85 -29.96 35.44
CA LEU A 530 11.36 -28.65 35.85
C LEU A 530 10.59 -27.51 35.18
N SER A 531 9.99 -27.76 34.01
CA SER A 531 9.26 -26.75 33.26
C SER A 531 7.75 -26.76 33.46
N HIS A 532 7.18 -27.86 34.03
CA HIS A 532 5.74 -28.03 34.27
C HIS A 532 5.45 -28.35 35.74
N ALA A 533 4.21 -28.14 36.17
CA ALA A 533 3.78 -28.46 37.53
C ALA A 533 3.95 -29.93 37.86
N SER A 534 3.86 -30.81 36.87
CA SER A 534 4.09 -32.25 36.98
C SER A 534 4.57 -32.83 35.67
N LEU A 535 5.18 -34.00 35.70
CA LEU A 535 5.57 -34.74 34.51
C LEU A 535 4.33 -35.28 33.79
N THR A 536 4.18 -34.98 32.51
CA THR A 536 3.11 -35.52 31.69
C THR A 536 3.54 -36.91 31.18
N GLY A 537 2.80 -37.94 31.59
CA GLY A 537 3.21 -39.31 31.27
C GLY A 537 4.42 -39.78 32.10
N SER A 538 5.26 -40.62 31.52
CA SER A 538 6.49 -41.13 32.14
C SER A 538 7.62 -41.19 31.13
N VAL A 539 8.85 -41.06 31.62
CA VAL A 539 10.05 -41.34 30.84
C VAL A 539 10.21 -42.85 30.74
N ALA A 540 10.25 -43.40 29.52
CA ALA A 540 10.58 -44.81 29.31
C ALA A 540 12.07 -45.03 29.57
N LEU A 541 12.43 -46.02 30.35
CA LEU A 541 13.79 -46.29 30.79
C LEU A 541 14.08 -47.79 30.82
N GLN A 542 15.19 -48.20 30.19
CA GLN A 542 15.64 -49.57 30.16
C GLN A 542 17.09 -49.66 30.55
N GLY A 543 17.40 -50.40 31.60
CA GLY A 543 18.78 -50.69 32.00
C GLY A 543 19.39 -51.76 31.12
N ASN A 544 20.73 -51.93 31.19
CA ASN A 544 21.51 -52.95 30.50
C ASN A 544 21.77 -54.24 31.31
N GLY A 545 21.14 -54.36 32.51
CA GLY A 545 21.30 -55.54 33.36
C GLY A 545 20.67 -56.80 32.76
N THR A 546 21.10 -57.99 33.25
CA THR A 546 20.56 -59.28 32.77
C THR A 546 19.07 -59.36 33.01
N GLY A 547 18.27 -59.49 31.98
CA GLY A 547 16.81 -59.57 32.02
C GLY A 547 16.12 -58.22 32.36
N ALA A 548 16.81 -57.09 32.13
CA ALA A 548 16.22 -55.77 32.34
C ALA A 548 15.11 -55.49 31.31
N ALA A 549 13.89 -55.31 31.81
CA ALA A 549 12.75 -54.93 30.99
C ALA A 549 12.67 -53.40 30.84
N MET A 550 11.93 -52.96 29.82
CA MET A 550 11.53 -51.56 29.72
C MET A 550 10.63 -51.18 30.90
N GLY A 551 10.98 -50.19 31.65
CA GLY A 551 10.21 -49.63 32.75
C GLY A 551 9.89 -48.17 32.54
N SER A 552 9.30 -47.58 33.57
CA SER A 552 8.99 -46.14 33.54
C SER A 552 9.81 -45.42 34.61
N CYS A 553 10.11 -44.17 34.38
CA CYS A 553 10.65 -43.23 35.34
C CYS A 553 9.65 -42.07 35.48
N ASN A 554 9.21 -41.83 36.69
CA ASN A 554 8.31 -40.75 37.04
C ASN A 554 8.68 -40.23 38.49
N ALA A 555 7.82 -39.42 39.09
CA ALA A 555 8.09 -38.90 40.43
C ALA A 555 8.18 -39.99 41.53
N ALA A 556 7.55 -41.15 41.29
CA ALA A 556 7.71 -42.29 42.18
C ALA A 556 9.01 -43.05 41.87
N ALA A 557 9.78 -43.42 42.89
CA ALA A 557 11.04 -44.12 42.76
C ALA A 557 10.86 -45.48 42.07
N GLN A 558 11.60 -45.72 41.00
CA GLN A 558 11.58 -46.98 40.25
C GLN A 558 12.97 -47.59 40.15
N SER A 559 13.05 -48.89 40.40
CA SER A 559 14.31 -49.63 40.42
C SER A 559 14.60 -50.29 39.08
N HIS A 560 15.75 -50.00 38.54
CA HIS A 560 16.24 -50.57 37.26
C HIS A 560 17.55 -51.30 37.48
N LYS A 561 17.67 -52.46 36.86
CA LYS A 561 18.85 -53.29 36.95
C LYS A 561 19.90 -52.81 35.95
N LEU A 562 21.06 -52.39 36.46
CA LEU A 562 22.21 -51.94 35.67
C LEU A 562 23.39 -52.88 35.83
N LYS A 563 24.05 -53.19 34.70
CA LYS A 563 25.31 -53.95 34.69
C LYS A 563 26.45 -52.97 34.42
N PHE A 564 27.28 -52.77 35.42
CA PHE A 564 28.47 -51.94 35.34
C PHE A 564 29.67 -52.77 34.81
N ASP A 565 30.43 -52.15 33.90
CA ASP A 565 31.67 -52.71 33.36
C ASP A 565 32.85 -52.55 34.32
N ASN A 566 34.08 -52.90 33.88
CA ASN A 566 35.30 -52.75 34.66
C ASN A 566 35.65 -51.29 35.02
N ASN A 567 35.14 -50.35 34.26
CA ASN A 567 35.37 -48.93 34.44
C ASN A 567 34.26 -48.26 35.32
N GLY A 568 33.28 -49.04 35.77
CA GLY A 568 32.16 -48.53 36.51
C GLY A 568 31.10 -47.82 35.63
N GLN A 569 31.00 -48.24 34.34
CA GLN A 569 30.06 -47.65 33.36
C GLN A 569 28.91 -48.63 33.10
N ALA A 570 27.69 -48.11 33.08
CA ALA A 570 26.50 -48.83 32.67
C ALA A 570 25.69 -47.99 31.67
N SER A 571 25.09 -48.65 30.66
CA SER A 571 24.28 -47.95 29.65
C SER A 571 22.80 -48.08 29.98
N VAL A 572 22.10 -46.99 29.81
CA VAL A 572 20.63 -46.90 29.98
C VAL A 572 20.04 -46.34 28.69
N SER A 573 19.00 -47.00 28.18
CA SER A 573 18.17 -46.41 27.10
C SER A 573 17.04 -45.60 27.72
N LEU A 574 16.92 -44.33 27.30
CA LEU A 574 15.93 -43.39 27.80
C LEU A 574 15.15 -42.79 26.63
N SER A 575 13.80 -42.69 26.79
CA SER A 575 12.95 -42.00 25.82
C SER A 575 11.80 -41.31 26.53
N TYR A 576 11.59 -40.04 26.20
CA TYR A 576 10.46 -39.26 26.68
C TYR A 576 9.68 -38.71 25.50
N ALA A 577 8.36 -38.96 25.49
CA ALA A 577 7.51 -38.62 24.33
C ALA A 577 6.95 -37.20 24.38
N GLU A 578 6.95 -36.58 25.55
CA GLU A 578 6.40 -35.24 25.79
C GLU A 578 7.46 -34.14 25.76
N ALA A 579 7.03 -32.88 25.72
CA ALA A 579 7.90 -31.71 25.70
C ALA A 579 8.18 -31.21 27.14
N GLY A 580 9.35 -30.63 27.31
CA GLY A 580 9.70 -29.94 28.55
C GLY A 580 11.12 -30.22 29.01
N GLU A 581 11.51 -29.56 30.08
CA GLU A 581 12.73 -29.84 30.83
C GLU A 581 12.40 -30.84 31.96
N THR A 582 13.13 -31.94 31.92
CA THR A 582 12.94 -33.07 32.85
C THR A 582 14.22 -33.30 33.62
N LEU A 583 14.11 -33.36 34.97
CA LEU A 583 15.18 -33.82 35.86
C LEU A 583 15.07 -35.32 36.01
N ILE A 584 16.16 -36.04 35.75
CA ILE A 584 16.32 -37.44 36.07
C ILE A 584 17.34 -37.58 37.20
N ALA A 585 16.99 -38.26 38.22
CA ALA A 585 17.87 -38.56 39.35
C ALA A 585 18.04 -40.05 39.54
N ALA A 586 19.24 -40.48 39.77
CA ALA A 586 19.63 -41.86 40.06
C ALA A 586 20.13 -41.96 41.48
N SER A 587 19.76 -42.99 42.20
CA SER A 587 20.23 -43.25 43.57
C SER A 587 20.48 -44.74 43.83
N TYR A 588 21.40 -45.02 44.75
CA TYR A 588 21.70 -46.34 45.22
C TYR A 588 22.05 -46.28 46.72
N SER A 589 21.49 -47.18 47.48
CA SER A 589 21.84 -47.37 48.91
C SER A 589 22.26 -48.79 49.09
N GLY A 590 23.52 -49.00 49.48
CA GLY A 590 24.14 -50.28 49.68
C GLY A 590 23.60 -51.00 50.88
N THR A 591 23.50 -52.33 50.79
CA THR A 591 23.08 -53.21 51.89
C THR A 591 24.12 -54.31 52.09
N GLY A 592 24.13 -54.96 53.20
CA GLY A 592 25.08 -56.02 53.48
C GLY A 592 26.52 -55.55 53.52
N VAL A 593 27.39 -56.10 52.71
CA VAL A 593 28.84 -55.73 52.60
C VAL A 593 29.05 -54.31 52.06
N GLU A 594 28.06 -53.74 51.43
CA GLU A 594 28.07 -52.38 50.94
C GLU A 594 27.28 -51.42 51.81
N ALA A 595 26.88 -51.83 52.98
CA ALA A 595 26.13 -50.97 53.96
C ALA A 595 26.91 -49.69 54.24
N GLY A 596 26.23 -48.55 54.05
CA GLY A 596 26.82 -47.21 54.15
C GLY A 596 27.32 -46.60 52.85
N LEU A 597 27.37 -47.37 51.76
CA LEU A 597 27.66 -46.82 50.43
C LEU A 597 26.36 -46.19 49.84
N ASN A 598 26.25 -44.88 49.83
CA ASN A 598 25.16 -44.13 49.25
C ASN A 598 25.65 -43.33 48.07
N MET A 599 25.01 -43.52 46.92
CA MET A 599 25.35 -42.82 45.71
C MET A 599 24.12 -42.12 45.18
N SER A 600 24.30 -40.91 44.68
CA SER A 600 23.28 -40.14 43.97
C SER A 600 23.88 -39.43 42.80
N GLY A 601 23.05 -39.08 41.85
CA GLY A 601 23.40 -38.24 40.70
C GLY A 601 22.14 -37.81 39.99
N SER A 602 22.20 -36.70 39.36
CA SER A 602 21.06 -36.17 38.59
C SER A 602 21.56 -35.38 37.40
N ASP A 603 20.72 -35.30 36.40
CA ASP A 603 20.91 -34.48 35.21
C ASP A 603 19.56 -34.02 34.68
N SER A 604 19.52 -32.92 33.93
CA SER A 604 18.32 -32.42 33.28
C SER A 604 18.48 -32.41 31.79
N PHE A 605 17.41 -32.76 31.09
CA PHE A 605 17.37 -32.73 29.67
C PHE A 605 16.09 -32.05 29.16
N ILE A 606 16.20 -31.44 27.98
CA ILE A 606 15.06 -30.79 27.31
C ILE A 606 14.63 -31.65 26.15
N THR A 607 13.34 -31.99 26.09
CA THR A 607 12.71 -32.60 24.93
C THR A 607 11.92 -31.57 24.16
N VAL A 608 12.15 -31.53 22.84
CA VAL A 608 11.54 -30.58 21.94
C VAL A 608 10.65 -31.28 20.90
N PRO A 609 9.69 -30.60 20.29
CA PRO A 609 8.96 -31.14 19.15
C PRO A 609 9.89 -31.45 17.96
N LYS A 610 9.55 -32.46 17.16
CA LYS A 610 10.10 -32.72 15.85
C LYS A 610 9.69 -31.62 14.87
N THR A 611 8.43 -31.20 14.92
CA THR A 611 7.85 -30.21 14.03
C THR A 611 6.61 -29.55 14.64
N LEU A 612 6.32 -28.35 14.13
CA LEU A 612 5.06 -27.66 14.36
C LEU A 612 4.16 -27.90 13.13
N SER A 613 3.41 -28.98 13.13
CA SER A 613 2.51 -29.31 12.01
C SER A 613 1.42 -28.25 11.84
N MET A 614 1.21 -27.81 10.62
CA MET A 614 0.25 -26.75 10.30
C MET A 614 -0.86 -27.27 9.40
N VAL A 615 -2.11 -26.98 9.77
CA VAL A 615 -3.30 -27.31 8.98
C VAL A 615 -4.17 -26.06 8.86
N ALA A 616 -4.53 -25.70 7.62
CA ALA A 616 -5.45 -24.63 7.35
C ALA A 616 -6.75 -25.16 6.73
N SER A 617 -7.89 -24.58 7.11
CA SER A 617 -9.20 -24.93 6.55
C SER A 617 -10.01 -23.67 6.25
N GLY A 618 -10.76 -23.71 5.10
CA GLY A 618 -11.60 -22.60 4.65
C GLY A 618 -12.93 -22.46 5.40
N PRO A 619 -13.74 -21.53 4.98
CA PRO A 619 -13.71 -20.84 3.67
C PRO A 619 -12.60 -19.77 3.57
N TYR A 620 -11.96 -19.71 2.41
CA TYR A 620 -10.89 -18.74 2.14
C TYR A 620 -11.45 -17.54 1.37
N VAL A 621 -11.94 -16.54 2.09
CA VAL A 621 -12.47 -15.29 1.53
C VAL A 621 -11.51 -14.16 1.85
N ALA A 622 -11.18 -13.36 0.83
CA ALA A 622 -10.30 -12.21 1.01
C ALA A 622 -10.96 -11.14 1.89
N GLY A 623 -10.20 -10.64 2.86
CA GLY A 623 -10.61 -9.61 3.82
C GLY A 623 -9.90 -9.76 5.16
N THR A 624 -9.79 -8.66 5.91
CA THR A 624 -9.07 -8.64 7.18
C THR A 624 -9.99 -8.51 8.40
N THR A 625 -10.98 -7.63 8.35
CA THR A 625 -11.86 -7.32 9.48
C THR A 625 -13.30 -7.78 9.26
N ALA A 626 -13.81 -7.65 8.04
CA ALA A 626 -15.22 -7.84 7.72
C ALA A 626 -15.60 -9.29 7.38
N VAL A 627 -14.66 -10.24 7.41
CA VAL A 627 -14.96 -11.65 7.13
C VAL A 627 -15.69 -12.27 8.31
N THR A 628 -16.95 -12.68 8.11
CA THR A 628 -17.81 -13.28 9.15
C THR A 628 -17.40 -14.72 9.47
N SER A 629 -16.89 -15.48 8.48
CA SER A 629 -16.41 -16.82 8.64
C SER A 629 -14.99 -16.92 8.08
N PRO A 630 -13.99 -16.52 8.86
CA PRO A 630 -12.60 -16.57 8.40
C PRO A 630 -12.09 -18.01 8.33
N ALA A 631 -11.10 -18.26 7.47
CA ALA A 631 -10.35 -19.50 7.49
C ALA A 631 -9.72 -19.72 8.86
N THR A 632 -9.49 -20.96 9.21
CA THR A 632 -8.82 -21.34 10.45
C THR A 632 -7.45 -21.92 10.17
N LEU A 633 -6.50 -21.63 11.04
CA LEU A 633 -5.18 -22.23 11.05
C LEU A 633 -4.95 -22.90 12.38
N THR A 634 -4.55 -24.18 12.34
CA THR A 634 -4.19 -24.96 13.53
C THR A 634 -2.72 -25.33 13.42
N VAL A 635 -1.99 -25.16 14.50
CA VAL A 635 -0.59 -25.55 14.65
C VAL A 635 -0.50 -26.57 15.78
N THR A 636 0.14 -27.70 15.53
CA THR A 636 0.25 -28.81 16.44
C THR A 636 1.72 -29.19 16.63
N ALA A 637 2.16 -29.25 17.86
CA ALA A 637 3.49 -29.74 18.22
C ALA A 637 3.52 -31.27 18.21
N LEU A 638 4.31 -31.87 17.34
CA LEU A 638 4.42 -33.30 17.17
C LEU A 638 5.80 -33.83 17.58
N ASN A 639 5.82 -34.96 18.24
CA ASN A 639 7.03 -35.71 18.55
C ASN A 639 7.52 -36.54 17.35
N ASN A 640 8.60 -37.33 17.56
CA ASN A 640 9.17 -38.16 16.50
C ASN A 640 8.23 -39.26 15.96
N ASN A 641 7.24 -39.64 16.73
CA ASN A 641 6.24 -40.65 16.37
C ASN A 641 4.93 -40.01 15.85
N ASP A 642 4.99 -38.72 15.50
CA ASP A 642 3.86 -37.92 15.02
C ASP A 642 2.68 -37.85 16.03
N GLN A 643 2.97 -38.00 17.32
CA GLN A 643 2.00 -37.85 18.40
C GLN A 643 2.05 -36.41 18.93
N ILE A 644 0.89 -35.92 19.38
CA ILE A 644 0.78 -34.57 19.98
C ILE A 644 1.51 -34.53 21.30
N MET A 645 2.39 -33.54 21.46
CA MET A 645 3.08 -33.29 22.73
C MET A 645 2.20 -32.41 23.61
N THR A 646 1.39 -33.03 24.45
CA THR A 646 0.35 -32.34 25.23
C THR A 646 0.91 -31.45 26.34
N ALA A 647 2.16 -31.63 26.73
CA ALA A 647 2.86 -30.74 27.64
C ALA A 647 3.29 -29.42 27.01
N PHE A 648 3.50 -29.38 25.72
CA PHE A 648 3.96 -28.18 24.99
C PHE A 648 2.94 -27.04 25.06
N GLY A 649 3.36 -25.88 25.56
CA GLY A 649 2.51 -24.70 25.78
C GLY A 649 1.85 -24.65 27.16
N ASN A 650 2.06 -25.65 27.99
CA ASN A 650 1.54 -25.72 29.37
C ASN A 650 2.64 -25.52 30.43
N GLU A 651 3.77 -24.91 30.06
CA GLU A 651 4.87 -24.63 30.95
C GLU A 651 4.42 -23.70 32.08
N ALA A 652 4.85 -23.98 33.32
CA ALA A 652 4.50 -23.20 34.50
C ALA A 652 5.05 -21.76 34.47
N SER A 653 6.18 -21.58 33.79
CA SER A 653 6.81 -20.28 33.59
C SER A 653 7.11 -20.09 32.08
N ASN A 654 6.81 -18.92 31.52
CA ASN A 654 7.06 -18.60 30.12
C ASN A 654 6.54 -19.68 29.15
N PRO A 655 5.23 -19.92 29.08
CA PRO A 655 4.66 -20.92 28.21
C PRO A 655 5.14 -20.73 26.77
N ALA A 656 5.37 -21.83 26.04
CA ALA A 656 5.82 -21.80 24.69
C ALA A 656 4.84 -21.00 23.80
N ARG A 657 5.36 -20.06 23.07
CA ARG A 657 4.63 -19.23 22.12
C ARG A 657 5.22 -19.40 20.76
N ILE A 658 4.38 -19.42 19.75
CA ILE A 658 4.80 -19.53 18.37
C ILE A 658 4.34 -18.30 17.58
N THR A 659 5.15 -17.90 16.62
CA THR A 659 4.80 -16.89 15.62
C THR A 659 4.57 -17.57 14.29
N VAL A 660 3.45 -17.25 13.64
CA VAL A 660 3.19 -17.63 12.26
C VAL A 660 3.47 -16.44 11.36
N SER A 661 4.27 -16.65 10.35
CA SER A 661 4.66 -15.61 9.39
C SER A 661 4.36 -16.05 7.96
N LYS A 662 4.09 -15.07 7.11
CA LYS A 662 4.01 -15.28 5.66
C LYS A 662 5.43 -15.42 5.10
N THR A 663 5.71 -16.52 4.42
CA THR A 663 6.98 -16.77 3.73
C THR A 663 6.88 -16.58 2.22
N GLY A 664 5.66 -16.55 1.68
CA GLY A 664 5.43 -16.33 0.27
C GLY A 664 3.95 -16.28 -0.05
N GLN A 665 3.65 -15.92 -1.27
CA GLN A 665 2.30 -15.90 -1.83
C GLN A 665 2.31 -16.20 -3.32
N SER A 666 1.18 -16.65 -3.84
CA SER A 666 0.92 -16.75 -5.27
C SER A 666 -0.45 -16.13 -5.60
N PRO A 667 -0.51 -15.21 -6.59
CA PRO A 667 0.58 -14.68 -7.40
C PRO A 667 1.51 -13.78 -6.59
N THR A 668 2.72 -13.53 -7.09
CA THR A 668 3.69 -12.58 -6.54
C THR A 668 3.32 -11.11 -6.80
N GLY A 669 2.03 -10.82 -6.94
CA GLY A 669 1.47 -9.52 -7.24
C GLY A 669 1.47 -8.52 -6.08
N ALA A 670 0.31 -7.92 -5.82
CA ALA A 670 0.17 -6.98 -4.72
C ALA A 670 0.49 -7.63 -3.38
N ASP A 671 1.41 -7.04 -2.64
CA ASP A 671 1.71 -7.48 -1.29
C ASP A 671 0.62 -6.95 -0.36
N ALA A 672 -0.14 -7.87 0.20
CA ALA A 672 -1.26 -7.56 1.07
C ALA A 672 -0.96 -8.00 2.49
N ASN A 673 -1.44 -7.23 3.43
CA ASN A 673 -1.31 -7.56 4.84
C ASN A 673 -2.07 -8.84 5.15
N ILE A 674 -1.35 -9.78 5.74
CA ILE A 674 -1.95 -10.93 6.37
C ILE A 674 -2.33 -10.55 7.80
N VAL A 675 -3.58 -10.71 8.13
CA VAL A 675 -3.99 -10.84 9.52
C VAL A 675 -4.02 -12.33 9.80
N ALA A 676 -2.87 -12.84 10.11
CA ALA A 676 -2.76 -14.16 10.72
C ALA A 676 -3.43 -14.11 12.10
N PRO A 677 -3.78 -15.27 12.70
CA PRO A 677 -4.21 -15.35 14.08
C PRO A 677 -3.13 -14.67 14.92
N GLY A 678 -3.27 -13.37 15.08
CA GLY A 678 -2.33 -12.49 15.76
C GLY A 678 -0.92 -13.02 15.65
N ILE A 679 -0.33 -13.06 14.51
CA ILE A 679 1.10 -13.30 14.32
C ILE A 679 1.80 -14.09 15.48
N ALA A 680 1.23 -14.06 16.69
CA ALA A 680 1.64 -14.80 17.86
C ALA A 680 0.48 -15.69 18.31
N MET A 681 0.60 -16.99 18.14
CA MET A 681 -0.30 -17.96 18.77
C MET A 681 0.07 -18.06 20.24
N ASN A 682 -0.41 -17.10 21.03
CA ASN A 682 -0.06 -16.94 22.45
C ASN A 682 -0.65 -18.01 23.36
N ASN A 683 -1.55 -18.84 22.84
CA ASN A 683 -2.28 -19.83 23.62
C ASN A 683 -2.12 -21.21 23.00
N MET A 684 -0.89 -21.70 22.93
CA MET A 684 -0.72 -23.14 22.77
C MET A 684 -1.17 -23.82 24.05
N ALA A 685 -2.17 -24.66 23.96
CA ALA A 685 -2.65 -25.47 25.08
C ALA A 685 -2.63 -26.92 24.66
N SER A 686 -2.01 -27.76 25.46
CA SER A 686 -1.89 -29.18 25.18
C SER A 686 -1.31 -29.48 23.79
N GLY A 687 -0.29 -28.74 23.40
CA GLY A 687 0.42 -28.92 22.11
C GLY A 687 -0.30 -28.40 20.88
N VAL A 688 -1.45 -27.75 21.04
CA VAL A 688 -2.27 -27.26 19.92
C VAL A 688 -2.61 -25.80 20.11
N ALA A 689 -2.49 -25.05 19.04
CA ALA A 689 -3.03 -23.70 18.95
C ALA A 689 -3.87 -23.55 17.68
N SER A 690 -5.01 -22.90 17.79
CA SER A 690 -5.88 -22.62 16.66
C SER A 690 -6.25 -21.13 16.65
N GLY A 691 -6.36 -20.56 15.47
CA GLY A 691 -6.73 -19.18 15.30
C GLY A 691 -7.34 -18.91 13.93
N THR A 692 -7.84 -17.69 13.73
CA THR A 692 -8.42 -17.27 12.46
C THR A 692 -7.34 -16.79 11.50
N LEU A 693 -7.40 -17.24 10.26
CA LEU A 693 -6.52 -16.81 9.19
C LEU A 693 -7.28 -15.87 8.26
N ARG A 694 -6.79 -14.66 8.10
CA ARG A 694 -7.39 -13.64 7.23
C ARG A 694 -6.32 -13.04 6.34
N TRP A 695 -6.68 -12.80 5.10
CA TRP A 695 -5.82 -12.17 4.10
C TRP A 695 -6.64 -11.29 3.19
N SER A 696 -6.16 -10.08 2.93
CA SER A 696 -6.91 -9.06 2.17
C SER A 696 -6.89 -9.26 0.66
N GLU A 697 -6.11 -10.21 0.14
CA GLU A 697 -5.92 -10.46 -1.27
C GLU A 697 -6.35 -11.86 -1.73
N VAL A 698 -6.40 -12.04 -3.03
CA VAL A 698 -6.76 -13.30 -3.72
C VAL A 698 -5.50 -14.11 -4.01
N GLY A 699 -5.62 -15.43 -3.91
CA GLY A 699 -4.50 -16.32 -4.17
C GLY A 699 -4.21 -17.30 -3.05
N THR A 700 -2.99 -17.80 -3.00
CA THR A 700 -2.54 -18.73 -1.98
C THR A 700 -1.36 -18.18 -1.18
N LEU A 701 -1.25 -18.63 0.06
CA LEU A 701 -0.20 -18.24 1.00
C LEU A 701 0.72 -19.41 1.31
N ASN A 702 2.00 -19.10 1.52
CA ASN A 702 2.93 -19.99 2.21
C ASN A 702 3.19 -19.39 3.60
N LEU A 703 3.06 -20.22 4.62
CA LEU A 703 3.20 -19.83 6.01
C LEU A 703 4.27 -20.69 6.68
N ALA A 704 4.97 -20.11 7.63
CA ALA A 704 5.87 -20.81 8.53
C ALA A 704 5.57 -20.46 9.99
N SER A 705 5.77 -21.43 10.86
CA SER A 705 5.66 -21.25 12.30
C SER A 705 7.03 -21.41 12.96
N THR A 706 7.36 -20.55 13.90
CA THR A 706 8.61 -20.54 14.64
C THR A 706 8.34 -20.33 16.12
N LEU A 707 9.19 -20.93 16.96
CA LEU A 707 9.17 -20.72 18.40
C LEU A 707 9.68 -19.31 18.73
N ASN A 708 9.01 -18.61 19.63
CA ASN A 708 9.45 -17.31 20.11
C ASN A 708 10.62 -17.46 21.10
N ALA A 709 11.45 -16.42 21.17
CA ALA A 709 12.54 -16.36 22.14
C ALA A 709 12.04 -16.38 23.59
N GLY A 710 12.87 -16.88 24.50
CA GLY A 710 12.60 -16.91 25.94
C GLY A 710 11.89 -18.16 26.46
N SER A 711 11.51 -19.09 25.61
CA SER A 711 11.01 -20.40 26.04
C SER A 711 12.15 -21.31 26.50
N VAL A 712 11.87 -22.24 27.41
CA VAL A 712 12.80 -23.29 27.86
C VAL A 712 13.40 -24.08 26.68
N TYR A 713 12.64 -24.31 25.64
CA TYR A 713 13.06 -25.05 24.44
C TYR A 713 14.18 -24.38 23.65
N ASN A 714 14.36 -23.07 23.77
CA ASN A 714 15.48 -22.37 23.14
C ASN A 714 16.84 -22.81 23.70
N ASN A 715 16.86 -23.31 24.93
CA ASN A 715 18.08 -23.78 25.59
C ASN A 715 18.51 -25.18 25.09
N ALA A 716 17.66 -25.92 24.39
CA ALA A 716 17.97 -27.25 23.88
C ALA A 716 18.99 -27.21 22.72
N GLY A 717 19.19 -26.07 22.06
CA GLY A 717 20.03 -25.97 20.88
C GLY A 717 19.52 -26.73 19.66
N ILE A 718 18.28 -27.22 19.70
CA ILE A 718 17.62 -27.99 18.64
C ILE A 718 16.53 -27.13 18.04
N ALA A 719 16.71 -26.77 16.76
CA ALA A 719 15.72 -25.99 16.04
C ALA A 719 14.57 -26.87 15.55
N PHE A 720 13.35 -26.39 15.71
CA PHE A 720 12.15 -26.98 15.15
C PHE A 720 11.21 -25.89 14.65
N SER A 721 10.48 -26.17 13.60
CA SER A 721 9.57 -25.24 12.96
C SER A 721 8.50 -26.01 12.20
N GLY A 722 7.58 -25.31 11.60
CA GLY A 722 6.59 -25.86 10.69
C GLY A 722 6.39 -24.97 9.49
N SER A 723 5.91 -25.55 8.42
CA SER A 723 5.52 -24.80 7.22
C SER A 723 4.31 -25.44 6.56
N ILE A 724 3.52 -24.60 5.91
CA ILE A 724 2.43 -25.03 5.04
C ILE A 724 2.45 -24.16 3.78
N SER A 725 2.27 -24.79 2.63
CA SER A 725 2.27 -24.11 1.34
C SER A 725 0.90 -24.13 0.70
N ALA A 726 0.66 -23.20 -0.20
CA ALA A 726 -0.54 -23.09 -1.01
C ALA A 726 -1.86 -23.05 -0.20
N VAL A 727 -1.84 -22.40 0.96
CA VAL A 727 -3.05 -22.19 1.77
C VAL A 727 -4.00 -21.26 1.01
N GLY A 728 -5.20 -21.75 0.73
CA GLY A 728 -6.17 -21.07 -0.11
C GLY A 728 -6.78 -22.01 -1.16
N PRO A 729 -7.20 -21.53 -2.33
CA PRO A 729 -7.11 -20.14 -2.75
C PRO A 729 -8.11 -19.22 -2.04
N PHE A 730 -7.63 -18.07 -1.60
CA PHE A 730 -8.50 -16.96 -1.18
C PHE A 730 -9.20 -16.40 -2.42
N VAL A 731 -10.51 -16.15 -2.31
CA VAL A 731 -11.33 -15.61 -3.39
C VAL A 731 -11.91 -14.24 -3.00
N PRO A 732 -12.32 -13.41 -3.95
CA PRO A 732 -13.01 -12.17 -3.62
C PRO A 732 -14.27 -12.44 -2.79
N HIS A 733 -14.67 -11.47 -1.98
CA HIS A 733 -15.90 -11.57 -1.22
C HIS A 733 -17.13 -11.33 -2.09
N ARG A 734 -17.05 -10.36 -3.01
CA ARG A 734 -18.15 -9.97 -3.87
C ARG A 734 -17.67 -9.24 -5.13
N PHE A 735 -18.59 -9.07 -6.08
CA PHE A 735 -18.45 -8.12 -7.16
C PHE A 735 -19.29 -6.86 -6.90
N ASP A 736 -18.73 -5.71 -7.24
CA ASP A 736 -19.48 -4.46 -7.44
C ASP A 736 -19.61 -4.18 -8.93
N VAL A 737 -20.78 -3.75 -9.36
CA VAL A 737 -21.13 -3.49 -10.76
C VAL A 737 -21.43 -2.01 -10.93
N ASP A 738 -20.63 -1.32 -11.76
CA ASP A 738 -20.86 0.05 -12.18
C ASP A 738 -21.26 0.10 -13.66
N VAL A 739 -22.19 0.97 -13.99
CA VAL A 739 -22.71 1.11 -15.35
C VAL A 739 -22.48 2.53 -15.85
N VAL A 740 -21.84 2.63 -17.02
CA VAL A 740 -21.80 3.87 -17.79
C VAL A 740 -22.80 3.73 -18.92
N GLN A 741 -23.83 4.58 -18.90
CA GLN A 741 -24.89 4.60 -19.90
C GLN A 741 -24.33 4.90 -21.31
N GLY A 742 -25.01 4.39 -22.34
CA GLY A 742 -24.63 4.64 -23.73
C GLY A 742 -24.70 6.13 -24.14
N CYS A 743 -25.49 6.92 -23.41
CA CYS A 743 -25.48 8.37 -23.51
C CYS A 743 -25.51 9.00 -22.10
N ALA A 744 -24.50 9.80 -21.80
CA ALA A 744 -24.34 10.52 -20.53
C ALA A 744 -23.85 11.94 -20.80
N ALA A 745 -24.73 12.79 -21.29
CA ALA A 745 -24.42 14.19 -21.56
C ALA A 745 -24.54 15.05 -20.28
N SER A 746 -23.66 16.05 -20.15
CA SER A 746 -23.67 16.96 -19.00
C SER A 746 -25.01 17.69 -18.84
N GLY A 747 -25.57 17.70 -17.65
CA GLY A 747 -26.85 18.35 -17.33
C GLY A 747 -28.09 17.62 -17.87
N LYS A 748 -27.93 16.38 -18.35
CA LYS A 748 -29.00 15.53 -18.88
C LYS A 748 -29.09 14.22 -18.11
N SER A 749 -30.29 13.58 -18.17
CA SER A 749 -30.44 12.25 -17.58
C SER A 749 -29.73 11.22 -18.44
N ALA A 750 -28.79 10.49 -17.87
CA ALA A 750 -28.05 9.44 -18.58
C ALA A 750 -28.99 8.26 -18.90
N PHE A 751 -28.89 7.74 -20.09
CA PHE A 751 -29.70 6.63 -20.59
C PHE A 751 -28.95 5.80 -21.65
N THR A 752 -29.55 4.69 -22.04
CA THR A 752 -29.07 3.82 -23.12
C THR A 752 -30.23 3.47 -24.05
N TYR A 753 -30.05 3.52 -25.35
CA TYR A 753 -31.08 2.99 -26.23
C TYR A 753 -31.11 1.46 -26.24
N SER A 754 -32.27 0.89 -26.42
CA SER A 754 -32.47 -0.56 -26.58
C SER A 754 -31.64 -1.06 -27.76
N GLY A 755 -30.68 -1.96 -27.50
CA GLY A 755 -29.72 -2.47 -28.48
C GLY A 755 -28.42 -1.65 -28.61
N GLN A 756 -28.31 -0.51 -27.93
CA GLN A 756 -27.09 0.27 -27.89
C GLN A 756 -26.10 -0.36 -26.88
N PRO A 757 -24.81 -0.49 -27.25
CA PRO A 757 -23.79 -0.90 -26.28
C PRO A 757 -23.63 0.12 -25.17
N PHE A 758 -23.41 -0.37 -23.94
CA PHE A 758 -23.07 0.45 -22.78
C PHE A 758 -21.92 -0.20 -22.03
N THR A 759 -21.19 0.57 -21.23
CA THR A 759 -20.05 0.03 -20.51
C THR A 759 -20.44 -0.47 -19.13
N VAL A 760 -20.05 -1.69 -18.82
CA VAL A 760 -20.20 -2.28 -17.48
C VAL A 760 -18.80 -2.54 -16.93
N LYS A 761 -18.53 -1.97 -15.79
CA LYS A 761 -17.32 -2.22 -15.01
C LYS A 761 -17.66 -3.12 -13.84
N VAL A 762 -17.00 -4.26 -13.77
CA VAL A 762 -17.11 -5.20 -12.65
C VAL A 762 -15.84 -5.15 -11.83
N THR A 763 -15.98 -4.91 -10.53
CA THR A 763 -14.86 -4.79 -9.61
C THR A 763 -14.93 -5.90 -8.57
N ALA A 764 -13.89 -6.71 -8.46
CA ALA A 764 -13.76 -7.75 -7.46
C ALA A 764 -13.26 -7.14 -6.15
N LEU A 765 -14.05 -7.25 -5.10
CA LEU A 765 -13.77 -6.66 -3.79
C LEU A 765 -13.55 -7.73 -2.73
N ASN A 766 -12.69 -7.45 -1.78
CA ASN A 766 -12.59 -8.20 -0.55
C ASN A 766 -13.74 -7.84 0.43
N ALA A 767 -13.81 -8.49 1.56
CA ALA A 767 -14.86 -8.23 2.55
C ALA A 767 -14.77 -6.84 3.19
N ASP A 768 -13.59 -6.25 3.20
CA ASP A 768 -13.34 -4.88 3.69
C ASP A 768 -13.74 -3.80 2.65
N GLY A 769 -14.14 -4.20 1.44
CA GLY A 769 -14.54 -3.28 0.36
C GLY A 769 -13.38 -2.78 -0.51
N ALA A 770 -12.16 -3.29 -0.32
CA ALA A 770 -11.03 -2.94 -1.16
C ALA A 770 -10.94 -3.86 -2.39
N THR A 771 -10.46 -3.32 -3.51
CA THR A 771 -10.25 -4.08 -4.74
C THR A 771 -9.17 -5.13 -4.54
N THR A 772 -9.47 -6.37 -4.92
CA THR A 772 -8.52 -7.49 -4.89
C THR A 772 -7.64 -7.45 -6.14
N LEU A 773 -6.44 -6.93 -6.01
CA LEU A 773 -5.54 -6.66 -7.13
C LEU A 773 -4.98 -7.94 -7.77
N ASN A 774 -4.92 -9.03 -7.02
CA ASN A 774 -4.49 -10.34 -7.50
C ASN A 774 -5.62 -11.12 -8.22
N HIS A 775 -6.86 -10.60 -8.24
CA HIS A 775 -7.92 -11.10 -9.09
C HIS A 775 -7.67 -10.62 -10.53
N ASP A 776 -6.70 -11.24 -11.18
CA ASP A 776 -6.16 -10.85 -12.47
C ASP A 776 -6.06 -12.09 -13.36
N GLY A 777 -6.49 -11.98 -14.60
CA GLY A 777 -6.50 -13.07 -15.57
C GLY A 777 -5.71 -12.77 -16.84
N ARG A 778 -4.90 -11.72 -16.86
CA ARG A 778 -4.12 -11.34 -18.04
C ARG A 778 -3.02 -12.36 -18.35
N SER A 779 -2.72 -12.52 -19.62
CA SER A 779 -1.79 -13.54 -20.13
C SER A 779 -0.33 -13.40 -19.68
N ASN A 780 0.04 -12.27 -19.09
CA ASN A 780 1.38 -12.05 -18.54
C ASN A 780 1.54 -12.52 -17.08
N MET A 781 0.48 -13.03 -16.46
CA MET A 781 0.52 -13.59 -15.12
C MET A 781 0.88 -15.07 -15.17
N THR A 782 1.79 -15.52 -14.32
CA THR A 782 2.20 -16.94 -14.23
C THR A 782 1.14 -17.81 -13.56
N VAL A 783 0.29 -17.21 -12.73
CA VAL A 783 -0.83 -17.86 -12.05
C VAL A 783 -2.03 -16.94 -12.12
N TYR A 784 -3.16 -17.46 -12.62
CA TYR A 784 -4.39 -16.70 -12.78
C TYR A 784 -5.37 -17.07 -11.65
N PHE A 785 -5.82 -16.07 -10.91
CA PHE A 785 -6.85 -16.28 -9.89
C PHE A 785 -8.21 -15.68 -10.27
N ALA A 786 -8.27 -14.85 -11.31
CA ALA A 786 -9.54 -14.45 -11.89
C ALA A 786 -10.23 -15.64 -12.56
N LYS A 787 -11.53 -15.70 -12.43
CA LYS A 787 -12.38 -16.67 -13.11
C LYS A 787 -13.32 -15.95 -14.05
N ALA A 788 -13.78 -16.68 -15.08
CA ALA A 788 -14.81 -16.16 -15.96
C ALA A 788 -16.11 -15.90 -15.18
N ALA A 789 -16.76 -14.82 -15.50
CA ALA A 789 -18.02 -14.40 -14.89
C ALA A 789 -19.09 -14.13 -15.95
N THR A 790 -20.32 -14.06 -15.54
CA THR A 790 -21.44 -13.74 -16.41
C THR A 790 -22.26 -12.61 -15.80
N LEU A 791 -22.64 -11.64 -16.65
CA LEU A 791 -23.61 -10.62 -16.29
C LEU A 791 -25.03 -11.19 -16.35
N SER A 792 -25.84 -10.78 -15.41
CA SER A 792 -27.30 -11.00 -15.42
C SER A 792 -28.03 -9.68 -15.38
N GLY A 793 -29.19 -9.61 -15.98
CA GLY A 793 -30.02 -8.41 -15.99
C GLY A 793 -31.45 -8.74 -15.65
N SER A 794 -32.05 -7.95 -14.76
CA SER A 794 -33.48 -8.04 -14.41
C SER A 794 -34.17 -6.70 -14.54
N SER A 795 -35.34 -6.70 -15.17
CA SER A 795 -36.18 -5.49 -15.29
C SER A 795 -37.02 -5.29 -14.04
N SER A 796 -36.96 -4.13 -13.45
CA SER A 796 -37.83 -3.75 -12.32
C SER A 796 -39.31 -3.63 -12.70
N THR A 797 -39.62 -3.39 -13.98
CA THR A 797 -40.97 -3.22 -14.52
C THR A 797 -41.50 -4.45 -15.25
N GLY A 798 -40.69 -5.55 -15.31
CA GLY A 798 -41.05 -6.73 -16.07
C GLY A 798 -40.97 -6.54 -17.60
N ALA A 799 -40.36 -5.47 -18.10
CA ALA A 799 -40.17 -5.25 -19.54
C ALA A 799 -39.38 -6.41 -20.16
N ALA A 800 -39.98 -7.07 -21.17
CA ALA A 800 -39.35 -8.19 -21.85
C ALA A 800 -38.18 -7.72 -22.74
N GLY A 801 -37.05 -8.35 -22.62
CA GLY A 801 -35.86 -8.04 -23.38
C GLY A 801 -34.74 -9.05 -23.12
N ALA A 802 -33.66 -8.93 -23.85
CA ALA A 802 -32.49 -9.79 -23.74
C ALA A 802 -31.22 -8.97 -23.54
N LEU A 803 -30.43 -9.38 -22.57
CA LEU A 803 -29.06 -8.91 -22.36
C LEU A 803 -28.11 -9.81 -23.14
N THR A 804 -27.26 -9.24 -23.97
CA THR A 804 -26.24 -9.94 -24.77
C THR A 804 -24.86 -9.37 -24.51
N GLY A 805 -23.80 -10.08 -24.92
CA GLY A 805 -22.43 -9.68 -24.53
C GLY A 805 -22.18 -9.82 -23.03
N VAL A 806 -22.82 -10.84 -22.43
CA VAL A 806 -22.84 -11.03 -20.97
C VAL A 806 -21.60 -11.71 -20.41
N ALA A 807 -20.81 -12.33 -21.26
CA ALA A 807 -19.63 -13.08 -20.83
C ALA A 807 -18.49 -12.12 -20.46
N ILE A 808 -17.88 -12.38 -19.33
CA ILE A 808 -16.67 -11.72 -18.87
C ILE A 808 -15.62 -12.83 -18.79
N ALA A 809 -14.64 -12.80 -19.66
CA ALA A 809 -13.56 -13.77 -19.61
C ALA A 809 -12.65 -13.50 -18.39
N ALA A 810 -11.99 -14.51 -17.90
CA ALA A 810 -11.00 -14.34 -16.83
C ALA A 810 -9.91 -13.32 -17.24
N SER A 811 -9.52 -13.32 -18.53
CA SER A 811 -8.55 -12.39 -19.10
C SER A 811 -9.00 -10.92 -19.14
N ASP A 812 -10.29 -10.65 -19.03
CA ASP A 812 -10.82 -9.28 -19.00
C ASP A 812 -10.57 -8.60 -17.64
N PHE A 813 -10.33 -9.40 -16.60
CA PHE A 813 -9.95 -8.86 -15.31
C PHE A 813 -8.49 -8.43 -15.30
N SER A 814 -8.28 -7.17 -15.03
CA SER A 814 -6.97 -6.55 -14.82
C SER A 814 -6.96 -5.94 -13.42
N ARG A 815 -6.15 -6.49 -12.53
CA ARG A 815 -6.03 -6.01 -11.14
C ARG A 815 -7.39 -5.83 -10.45
N GLY A 816 -8.23 -6.85 -10.55
CA GLY A 816 -9.54 -6.89 -9.91
C GLY A 816 -10.66 -6.18 -10.67
N VAL A 817 -10.41 -5.62 -11.84
CA VAL A 817 -11.39 -4.86 -12.60
C VAL A 817 -11.53 -5.41 -14.01
N ALA A 818 -12.76 -5.70 -14.42
CA ALA A 818 -13.12 -6.01 -15.80
C ALA A 818 -14.04 -4.93 -16.36
N SER A 819 -13.92 -4.67 -17.67
CA SER A 819 -14.78 -3.73 -18.39
C SER A 819 -15.27 -4.40 -19.66
N VAL A 820 -16.60 -4.49 -19.81
CA VAL A 820 -17.26 -5.11 -20.96
C VAL A 820 -18.33 -4.20 -21.51
N GLN A 821 -18.74 -4.45 -22.76
CA GLN A 821 -19.75 -3.64 -23.46
C GLN A 821 -20.94 -4.51 -23.87
N PRO A 822 -21.81 -4.89 -22.94
CA PRO A 822 -23.03 -5.59 -23.26
C PRO A 822 -24.04 -4.67 -23.96
N THR A 823 -25.08 -5.29 -24.55
CA THR A 823 -26.27 -4.59 -25.05
C THR A 823 -27.52 -5.19 -24.39
N TYR A 824 -28.49 -4.35 -24.12
CA TYR A 824 -29.82 -4.79 -23.72
C TYR A 824 -30.83 -4.38 -24.77
N ALA A 825 -31.51 -5.36 -25.35
CA ALA A 825 -32.53 -5.10 -26.38
C ALA A 825 -33.91 -5.53 -25.90
N PHE A 826 -34.89 -4.64 -25.90
CA PHE A 826 -36.27 -4.98 -25.69
C PHE A 826 -36.78 -5.90 -26.78
N THR A 827 -37.66 -6.83 -26.45
CA THR A 827 -38.27 -7.72 -27.43
C THR A 827 -39.17 -6.94 -28.43
N ALA A 828 -39.84 -5.90 -27.96
CA ALA A 828 -40.70 -5.03 -28.79
C ALA A 828 -40.15 -3.60 -28.83
N LYS A 829 -40.10 -3.01 -30.02
CA LYS A 829 -39.68 -1.61 -30.21
C LYS A 829 -40.57 -0.60 -29.47
N SER A 830 -41.83 -0.90 -29.26
CA SER A 830 -42.80 -0.08 -28.50
C SER A 830 -42.82 -0.40 -27.02
N THR A 831 -41.62 -0.58 -26.39
CA THR A 831 -41.51 -0.82 -24.96
C THR A 831 -41.20 0.49 -24.21
N ALA A 832 -41.95 0.75 -23.12
CA ALA A 832 -41.71 1.90 -22.25
C ALA A 832 -40.30 1.86 -21.63
N PRO A 833 -39.74 3.02 -21.23
CA PRO A 833 -38.45 3.06 -20.53
C PRO A 833 -38.46 2.16 -19.32
N ALA A 834 -37.37 1.43 -19.14
CA ALA A 834 -37.21 0.52 -18.02
C ALA A 834 -35.79 0.62 -17.44
N SER A 835 -35.72 0.44 -16.13
CA SER A 835 -34.46 0.27 -15.43
C SER A 835 -34.13 -1.23 -15.36
N ILE A 836 -32.96 -1.61 -15.84
CA ILE A 836 -32.49 -2.98 -15.82
C ILE A 836 -31.37 -3.03 -14.79
N THR A 837 -31.62 -3.75 -13.71
CA THR A 837 -30.60 -4.00 -12.69
C THR A 837 -29.65 -5.08 -13.18
N LEU A 838 -28.36 -4.79 -13.11
CA LEU A 838 -27.29 -5.68 -13.56
C LEU A 838 -26.52 -6.22 -12.37
N GLY A 839 -26.35 -7.54 -12.37
CA GLY A 839 -25.49 -8.24 -11.44
C GLY A 839 -24.42 -9.02 -12.21
N ALA A 840 -23.37 -9.43 -11.50
CA ALA A 840 -22.31 -10.29 -12.00
C ALA A 840 -22.12 -11.47 -11.07
N ALA A 841 -21.80 -12.64 -11.64
CA ALA A 841 -21.46 -13.82 -10.87
C ALA A 841 -20.40 -14.66 -11.60
N GLU A 842 -19.50 -15.27 -10.86
CA GLU A 842 -18.58 -16.25 -11.42
C GLU A 842 -19.35 -17.45 -12.00
N ASN A 843 -18.80 -18.03 -13.05
CA ASN A 843 -19.42 -19.17 -13.73
C ASN A 843 -19.33 -20.47 -12.92
N THR A 844 -18.48 -20.53 -11.92
CA THR A 844 -18.34 -21.70 -11.03
C THR A 844 -19.33 -21.59 -9.89
N PRO A 845 -20.19 -22.58 -9.66
CA PRO A 845 -21.21 -22.54 -8.63
C PRO A 845 -20.64 -22.31 -7.21
N GLY A 846 -21.35 -21.53 -6.41
CA GLY A 846 -21.04 -21.27 -5.00
C GLY A 846 -19.95 -20.23 -4.77
N THR A 847 -19.61 -19.44 -5.77
CA THR A 847 -18.50 -18.50 -5.74
C THR A 847 -18.97 -17.03 -5.76
N VAL A 848 -18.11 -16.14 -6.13
CA VAL A 848 -18.23 -14.69 -6.02
C VAL A 848 -19.36 -14.14 -6.90
N ASN A 849 -20.20 -13.30 -6.34
CA ASN A 849 -21.28 -12.64 -7.06
C ASN A 849 -21.54 -11.22 -6.53
N SER A 850 -22.43 -10.49 -7.17
CA SER A 850 -22.81 -9.12 -6.79
C SER A 850 -24.04 -9.03 -5.89
N SER A 851 -24.57 -10.13 -5.36
CA SER A 851 -25.77 -10.09 -4.51
C SER A 851 -25.54 -9.37 -3.18
N ALA A 852 -24.35 -9.45 -2.63
CA ALA A 852 -23.91 -8.75 -1.42
C ALA A 852 -23.17 -7.43 -1.72
N GLY A 853 -23.06 -7.06 -2.99
CA GLY A 853 -22.36 -5.88 -3.47
C GLY A 853 -23.25 -4.85 -4.12
N LYS A 854 -22.63 -3.87 -4.75
CA LYS A 854 -23.32 -2.86 -5.53
C LYS A 854 -23.77 -3.45 -6.87
N GLN A 855 -25.08 -3.43 -7.13
CA GLN A 855 -25.64 -3.74 -8.44
C GLN A 855 -25.73 -2.47 -9.29
N GLY A 856 -25.36 -2.58 -10.55
CA GLY A 856 -25.50 -1.49 -11.52
C GLY A 856 -26.93 -1.42 -12.07
N ALA A 857 -27.28 -0.28 -12.65
CA ALA A 857 -28.55 -0.14 -13.35
C ALA A 857 -28.34 0.59 -14.68
N VAL A 858 -28.90 0.02 -15.76
CA VAL A 858 -28.95 0.68 -17.05
C VAL A 858 -30.38 1.15 -17.32
N GLN A 859 -30.52 2.43 -17.69
CA GLN A 859 -31.79 3.04 -18.03
C GLN A 859 -32.04 2.87 -19.53
N VAL A 860 -32.88 1.93 -19.91
CA VAL A 860 -33.10 1.55 -21.30
C VAL A 860 -34.34 2.24 -21.87
N ARG A 861 -34.18 2.84 -23.05
CA ARG A 861 -35.28 3.47 -23.81
C ARG A 861 -35.33 2.86 -25.23
N SER A 862 -36.52 2.52 -25.70
CA SER A 862 -36.72 2.22 -27.13
C SER A 862 -36.60 3.50 -27.93
N GLY A 863 -35.55 3.62 -28.71
CA GLY A 863 -35.23 4.85 -29.48
C GLY A 863 -35.54 4.76 -30.97
N ARG A 864 -35.81 5.87 -31.59
CA ARG A 864 -35.76 6.01 -33.04
C ARG A 864 -35.18 7.35 -33.47
N LEU A 865 -34.53 7.36 -34.63
CA LEU A 865 -34.22 8.59 -35.32
C LEU A 865 -35.37 8.88 -36.27
N PHE A 866 -35.92 10.07 -36.17
CA PHE A 866 -37.01 10.52 -37.01
C PHE A 866 -36.57 11.71 -37.87
N VAL A 867 -36.71 11.61 -39.18
CA VAL A 867 -36.35 12.67 -40.12
C VAL A 867 -37.64 13.21 -40.70
N SER A 868 -37.84 14.50 -40.59
CA SER A 868 -39.03 15.17 -41.16
C SER A 868 -38.79 15.56 -42.61
N ASN A 869 -39.88 15.53 -43.40
CA ASN A 869 -39.83 16.16 -44.70
C ASN A 869 -39.55 17.67 -44.56
N ALA A 870 -38.78 18.22 -45.51
CA ALA A 870 -38.44 19.64 -45.49
C ALA A 870 -38.72 20.28 -46.87
N PHE A 871 -39.05 21.55 -46.77
CA PHE A 871 -39.26 22.38 -47.97
C PHE A 871 -38.51 23.71 -47.83
N GLY A 872 -37.86 24.13 -48.92
CA GLY A 872 -37.07 25.37 -48.92
C GLY A 872 -36.78 25.94 -50.28
N SER A 873 -36.09 27.08 -50.30
CA SER A 873 -35.62 27.76 -51.49
C SER A 873 -34.50 27.04 -52.18
N GLY A 874 -34.45 27.03 -53.53
CA GLY A 874 -33.30 26.56 -54.30
C GLY A 874 -32.09 27.47 -54.23
N ARG A 875 -32.13 28.60 -53.55
CA ARG A 875 -31.03 29.58 -53.42
C ARG A 875 -30.29 29.56 -52.11
N THR A 876 -30.84 28.88 -51.11
CA THR A 876 -30.26 28.78 -49.76
C THR A 876 -30.13 27.32 -49.32
N PRO A 877 -29.22 26.97 -48.44
CA PRO A 877 -29.16 25.63 -47.87
C PRO A 877 -30.51 25.28 -47.22
N LEU A 878 -30.92 24.02 -47.36
CA LEU A 878 -32.15 23.51 -46.75
C LEU A 878 -31.84 22.70 -45.52
N SER A 879 -32.33 23.11 -44.39
CA SER A 879 -32.29 22.37 -43.12
C SER A 879 -33.42 21.36 -43.03
N VAL A 880 -33.07 20.09 -42.95
CA VAL A 880 -34.01 18.96 -42.77
C VAL A 880 -34.07 18.62 -41.30
N PRO A 881 -35.20 18.85 -40.60
CA PRO A 881 -35.26 18.62 -39.17
C PRO A 881 -35.15 17.13 -38.81
N VAL A 882 -34.39 16.86 -37.77
CA VAL A 882 -34.22 15.51 -37.20
C VAL A 882 -34.54 15.52 -35.73
N GLN A 883 -35.19 14.47 -35.28
CA GLN A 883 -35.51 14.26 -33.89
C GLN A 883 -35.07 12.86 -33.43
N LEU A 884 -34.38 12.79 -32.32
CA LEU A 884 -34.20 11.56 -31.57
C LEU A 884 -35.42 11.40 -30.66
N GLN A 885 -36.10 10.31 -30.83
CA GLN A 885 -37.33 10.06 -30.09
C GLN A 885 -37.24 8.74 -29.33
N TYR A 886 -37.94 8.62 -28.22
CA TYR A 886 -38.14 7.36 -27.54
C TYR A 886 -39.60 7.05 -27.34
N TRP A 887 -39.93 5.77 -27.20
CA TRP A 887 -41.32 5.35 -26.92
C TRP A 887 -41.60 5.53 -25.42
N SER A 888 -42.55 6.38 -25.10
CA SER A 888 -42.96 6.72 -23.71
C SER A 888 -43.81 5.65 -23.01
N GLY A 889 -44.23 4.61 -23.71
CA GLY A 889 -45.24 3.63 -23.32
C GLY A 889 -46.58 3.88 -24.01
N LYS A 890 -46.78 5.09 -24.60
CA LYS A 890 -48.02 5.49 -25.29
C LYS A 890 -47.75 6.10 -26.66
N ALA A 891 -46.68 6.85 -26.79
CA ALA A 891 -46.34 7.56 -28.03
C ALA A 891 -44.81 7.75 -28.13
N TRP A 892 -44.36 8.04 -29.37
CA TRP A 892 -43.01 8.52 -29.61
C TRP A 892 -42.93 9.98 -29.17
N VAL A 893 -41.98 10.24 -28.26
CA VAL A 893 -41.73 11.59 -27.73
C VAL A 893 -40.28 11.98 -27.95
N LEU A 894 -40.03 13.27 -28.00
CA LEU A 894 -38.64 13.78 -28.12
C LEU A 894 -37.79 13.31 -26.94
N ASN A 895 -36.61 12.81 -27.24
CA ASN A 895 -35.61 12.43 -26.24
C ASN A 895 -34.69 13.62 -25.97
N ASP A 896 -35.17 14.58 -25.17
CA ASP A 896 -34.41 15.81 -24.85
C ASP A 896 -33.15 15.57 -24.02
N ASP A 897 -32.96 14.35 -23.48
CA ASP A 897 -31.70 13.92 -22.84
C ASP A 897 -30.61 13.55 -23.84
N ASP A 898 -30.98 13.29 -25.13
CA ASP A 898 -29.97 12.90 -26.13
C ASP A 898 -29.19 14.12 -26.66
N SER A 899 -27.95 14.21 -26.20
CA SER A 899 -26.94 15.09 -26.78
C SER A 899 -25.68 14.33 -27.17
N CYS A 900 -25.79 13.03 -27.40
CA CYS A 900 -24.70 12.10 -27.69
C CYS A 900 -24.73 11.57 -29.12
N THR A 901 -25.93 11.40 -29.69
CA THR A 901 -26.08 10.79 -31.01
C THR A 901 -25.47 11.69 -32.09
N LYS A 902 -24.63 11.09 -32.92
CA LYS A 902 -23.94 11.75 -34.01
C LYS A 902 -24.22 11.01 -35.33
N VAL A 903 -24.59 11.73 -36.33
CA VAL A 903 -24.71 11.23 -37.69
C VAL A 903 -23.64 11.92 -38.53
N PRO A 904 -22.64 11.20 -39.00
CA PRO A 904 -21.60 11.76 -39.88
C PRO A 904 -22.16 12.07 -41.27
N ASP A 905 -21.49 12.92 -42.01
CA ASP A 905 -21.93 13.42 -43.34
C ASP A 905 -22.12 12.29 -44.35
N ASP A 906 -21.24 11.33 -44.37
CA ASP A 906 -21.24 10.17 -45.25
C ASP A 906 -22.31 9.12 -44.95
N ALA A 907 -22.93 9.20 -43.75
CA ALA A 907 -24.08 8.38 -43.41
C ALA A 907 -25.42 8.95 -43.97
N VAL A 908 -25.43 10.17 -44.48
CA VAL A 908 -26.61 10.78 -45.10
C VAL A 908 -26.57 10.48 -46.60
N ILE A 909 -27.49 9.70 -47.06
CA ILE A 909 -27.57 9.22 -48.42
C ILE A 909 -28.63 10.01 -49.17
N LEU A 910 -28.25 10.55 -50.31
CA LEU A 910 -29.18 11.25 -51.19
C LEU A 910 -29.50 10.39 -52.41
N ALA A 911 -30.79 10.25 -52.74
CA ALA A 911 -31.30 9.40 -53.80
C ALA A 911 -32.53 10.03 -54.48
N ARG A 912 -33.02 9.43 -55.56
CA ARG A 912 -34.23 9.81 -56.29
C ARG A 912 -34.34 11.31 -56.50
N TYR A 913 -33.37 11.85 -57.21
CA TYR A 913 -33.41 13.25 -57.62
C TYR A 913 -34.56 13.44 -58.63
N MET A 914 -35.56 14.18 -58.26
CA MET A 914 -36.74 14.47 -59.11
C MET A 914 -36.72 15.97 -59.43
N ASP A 915 -36.77 16.35 -60.68
CA ASP A 915 -36.81 17.74 -61.11
C ASP A 915 -38.26 18.33 -60.88
N SER A 916 -38.42 19.62 -61.14
CA SER A 916 -39.72 20.32 -61.05
C SER A 916 -40.78 19.84 -62.00
N LYS A 917 -40.44 19.06 -63.03
CA LYS A 917 -41.35 18.42 -64.00
C LYS A 917 -41.76 17.00 -63.57
N GLY A 918 -41.22 16.47 -62.44
CA GLY A 918 -41.47 15.13 -61.97
C GLY A 918 -40.57 14.05 -62.62
N THR A 919 -39.58 14.46 -63.42
CA THR A 919 -38.63 13.51 -64.06
C THR A 919 -37.63 13.03 -63.01
N ILE A 920 -37.48 11.72 -62.86
CA ILE A 920 -36.48 11.14 -61.94
C ILE A 920 -35.15 11.05 -62.70
N SER A 921 -34.10 11.68 -62.11
CA SER A 921 -32.72 11.60 -62.63
C SER A 921 -31.91 10.62 -61.78
N GLY A 922 -31.11 9.77 -62.46
CA GLY A 922 -30.12 8.93 -61.78
C GLY A 922 -28.86 9.68 -61.32
N ALA A 923 -28.69 10.93 -61.79
CA ALA A 923 -27.56 11.77 -61.43
C ALA A 923 -27.98 12.92 -60.53
N PRO A 924 -27.17 13.32 -59.57
CA PRO A 924 -27.46 14.44 -58.68
C PRO A 924 -27.60 15.75 -59.46
N TRP A 925 -28.78 16.35 -59.48
CA TRP A 925 -28.93 17.70 -60.05
C TRP A 925 -28.49 18.76 -59.02
N GLY A 926 -27.91 19.84 -59.49
CA GLY A 926 -27.51 20.95 -58.61
C GLY A 926 -26.37 20.67 -57.67
N GLN A 927 -25.68 19.55 -57.81
CA GLN A 927 -24.55 19.15 -56.95
C GLN A 927 -24.81 19.33 -55.44
N VAL A 928 -25.98 18.91 -54.96
CA VAL A 928 -26.38 19.02 -53.57
C VAL A 928 -25.59 18.02 -52.75
N VAL A 929 -24.99 18.50 -51.67
CA VAL A 929 -24.31 17.68 -50.63
C VAL A 929 -25.05 17.80 -49.30
N ALA A 930 -25.06 16.72 -48.56
CA ALA A 930 -25.63 16.67 -47.24
C ALA A 930 -24.53 16.78 -46.17
N THR A 931 -24.83 17.50 -45.11
CA THR A 931 -24.00 17.53 -43.90
C THR A 931 -24.77 16.86 -42.75
N GLY A 932 -24.14 15.96 -42.04
CA GLY A 932 -24.68 15.28 -40.88
C GLY A 932 -24.86 16.22 -39.68
N PHE A 933 -25.11 15.67 -38.52
CA PHE A 933 -25.34 16.48 -37.31
C PHE A 933 -24.87 15.77 -36.05
N THR A 934 -24.70 16.54 -34.99
CA THR A 934 -24.64 16.04 -33.60
C THR A 934 -25.90 16.50 -32.87
N ALA A 935 -26.56 15.59 -32.18
CA ALA A 935 -27.80 15.89 -31.46
C ALA A 935 -27.56 16.90 -30.33
N LYS A 936 -28.52 17.80 -30.14
CA LYS A 936 -28.63 18.72 -29.01
C LYS A 936 -30.03 18.61 -28.43
N SER A 937 -30.15 18.11 -27.19
CA SER A 937 -31.44 17.87 -26.56
C SER A 937 -32.44 17.14 -27.48
N GLY A 938 -31.99 16.04 -28.09
CA GLY A 938 -32.78 15.21 -28.98
C GLY A 938 -33.10 15.80 -30.35
N GLN A 939 -32.56 16.94 -30.68
CA GLN A 939 -32.82 17.62 -31.96
C GLN A 939 -31.53 17.77 -32.78
N GLY A 940 -31.70 17.82 -34.08
CA GLY A 940 -30.62 18.07 -35.03
C GLY A 940 -31.18 18.48 -36.38
N SER A 941 -30.32 18.79 -37.31
CA SER A 941 -30.76 19.03 -38.69
C SER A 941 -29.69 18.54 -39.67
N ILE A 942 -30.12 17.82 -40.69
CA ILE A 942 -29.30 17.53 -41.84
C ILE A 942 -29.37 18.76 -42.74
N VAL A 943 -28.24 19.31 -43.10
CA VAL A 943 -28.18 20.50 -43.95
C VAL A 943 -27.84 20.08 -45.38
N LEU A 944 -28.75 20.33 -46.30
CA LEU A 944 -28.51 20.16 -47.72
C LEU A 944 -27.97 21.47 -48.32
N SER A 945 -26.87 21.43 -49.02
CA SER A 945 -26.33 22.62 -49.69
C SER A 945 -27.32 23.18 -50.72
N ALA A 946 -27.28 24.47 -50.98
CA ALA A 946 -28.07 25.08 -52.04
C ALA A 946 -27.67 24.45 -53.38
N PRO A 947 -28.66 24.05 -54.24
CA PRO A 947 -28.33 23.52 -55.55
C PRO A 947 -27.65 24.58 -56.41
N LYS A 948 -26.63 24.16 -57.18
CA LYS A 948 -26.01 25.05 -58.17
C LYS A 948 -27.05 25.53 -59.21
N GLY A 949 -26.98 26.79 -59.57
CA GLY A 949 -27.87 27.41 -60.55
C GLY A 949 -29.31 27.61 -60.06
N GLY A 950 -29.60 27.43 -58.78
CA GLY A 950 -30.94 27.58 -58.23
C GLY A 950 -31.91 26.52 -58.74
N ALA A 951 -31.47 25.33 -59.07
CA ALA A 951 -32.28 24.23 -59.53
C ALA A 951 -33.37 23.89 -58.50
N THR A 952 -34.55 23.46 -58.99
CA THR A 952 -35.72 23.12 -58.17
C THR A 952 -36.18 21.69 -58.43
N GLY A 953 -36.67 21.07 -57.38
CA GLY A 953 -37.08 19.64 -57.42
C GLY A 953 -37.19 19.02 -56.04
N SER A 954 -37.15 17.71 -55.99
CA SER A 954 -37.10 16.98 -54.70
C SER A 954 -35.99 15.93 -54.68
N ILE A 955 -35.52 15.69 -53.50
CA ILE A 955 -34.50 14.69 -53.24
C ILE A 955 -35.02 13.82 -52.11
N ASP A 956 -34.99 12.51 -52.29
CA ASP A 956 -35.19 11.59 -51.17
C ASP A 956 -33.88 11.40 -50.46
N LEU A 957 -33.90 11.44 -49.12
CA LEU A 957 -32.73 11.21 -48.29
C LEU A 957 -33.01 10.12 -47.30
N ALA A 958 -31.97 9.39 -46.95
CA ALA A 958 -32.01 8.42 -45.84
C ALA A 958 -30.77 8.57 -44.99
N VAL A 959 -30.86 8.16 -43.74
CA VAL A 959 -29.71 8.08 -42.83
C VAL A 959 -29.37 6.61 -42.62
N ASN A 960 -28.23 6.17 -43.07
CA ASN A 960 -27.74 4.82 -42.85
C ASN A 960 -27.32 4.67 -41.35
N LEU A 961 -28.10 3.96 -40.61
CA LEU A 961 -27.88 3.67 -39.19
C LEU A 961 -27.16 2.33 -38.93
N GLY A 962 -26.92 1.53 -39.99
CA GLY A 962 -26.31 0.21 -39.87
C GLY A 962 -24.83 0.25 -39.47
N ASP A 963 -24.25 -0.94 -39.36
CA ASP A 963 -22.81 -1.11 -39.10
C ASP A 963 -22.02 -1.18 -40.41
N THR A 964 -22.70 -1.33 -41.52
CA THR A 964 -22.14 -1.39 -42.90
C THR A 964 -22.79 -0.36 -43.78
N GLY A 965 -22.22 -0.12 -44.97
CA GLY A 965 -22.83 0.74 -45.95
C GLY A 965 -24.04 0.14 -46.72
N THR A 966 -24.61 -0.95 -46.18
CA THR A 966 -25.76 -1.63 -46.81
C THR A 966 -27.04 -0.88 -46.50
N ASP A 967 -27.81 -0.58 -47.61
CA ASP A 967 -29.09 0.08 -47.46
C ASP A 967 -30.13 -0.79 -46.73
N ALA A 968 -30.75 -0.25 -45.70
CA ALA A 968 -31.90 -0.83 -45.01
C ALA A 968 -33.10 0.15 -45.04
N SER A 969 -33.08 1.14 -45.90
CA SER A 969 -34.19 2.08 -46.06
C SER A 969 -35.29 1.53 -46.99
N CYS A 970 -36.46 2.13 -46.94
CA CYS A 970 -37.55 1.82 -47.87
C CYS A 970 -37.42 2.52 -49.25
N LEU A 971 -36.35 3.27 -49.43
CA LEU A 971 -36.15 3.98 -50.71
C LEU A 971 -35.64 3.00 -51.78
N SER A 972 -36.37 2.91 -52.91
CA SER A 972 -35.89 2.20 -54.07
C SER A 972 -34.67 2.98 -54.66
N SER A 973 -33.58 2.31 -54.97
CA SER A 973 -32.35 2.91 -55.48
C SER A 973 -31.57 3.81 -54.50
N HIS A 974 -31.45 3.37 -53.29
CA HIS A 974 -30.64 4.04 -52.25
C HIS A 974 -29.18 3.60 -52.39
N PRO A 975 -28.25 4.49 -52.74
CA PRO A 975 -26.84 4.11 -52.91
C PRO A 975 -26.21 3.78 -51.55
N ALA A 976 -25.24 2.86 -51.56
CA ALA A 976 -24.43 2.60 -50.39
C ALA A 976 -23.59 3.82 -50.02
N GLY A 977 -23.52 4.13 -48.74
CA GLY A 977 -22.79 5.27 -48.21
C GLY A 977 -22.07 4.88 -46.91
N GLY A 978 -21.58 5.86 -46.17
CA GLY A 978 -21.05 5.70 -44.83
C GLY A 978 -22.11 5.21 -43.86
N SER A 979 -21.76 5.09 -42.59
CA SER A 979 -22.67 4.57 -41.55
C SER A 979 -22.57 5.38 -40.25
N ALA A 980 -23.70 5.66 -39.63
CA ALA A 980 -23.79 6.26 -38.30
C ALA A 980 -23.59 5.22 -37.18
N ARG A 981 -23.47 3.94 -37.48
CA ARG A 981 -23.32 2.84 -36.54
C ARG A 981 -24.27 2.93 -35.34
N SER A 982 -25.53 3.22 -35.65
CA SER A 982 -26.59 3.45 -34.63
C SER A 982 -27.84 2.64 -34.98
N ALA A 983 -27.66 1.39 -35.39
CA ALA A 983 -28.74 0.49 -35.83
C ALA A 983 -29.87 0.37 -34.84
N TRP A 984 -29.63 0.59 -33.55
CA TRP A 984 -30.66 0.59 -32.50
C TRP A 984 -31.69 1.74 -32.66
N LEU A 985 -31.38 2.77 -33.44
CA LEU A 985 -32.32 3.87 -33.76
C LEU A 985 -33.21 3.59 -34.98
N ARG A 986 -33.05 2.43 -35.64
CA ARG A 986 -34.00 1.98 -36.66
C ARG A 986 -35.38 1.70 -36.05
N ALA A 987 -36.42 1.98 -36.77
CA ALA A 987 -37.81 1.76 -36.34
C ALA A 987 -38.67 1.36 -37.53
N PRO A 988 -39.87 0.81 -37.33
CA PRO A 988 -40.88 0.68 -38.37
C PRO A 988 -41.17 2.04 -39.00
N HIS A 989 -41.14 2.12 -40.32
CA HIS A 989 -41.38 3.36 -41.09
C HIS A 989 -42.67 3.19 -41.91
N GLY A 990 -43.66 4.02 -41.64
CA GLY A 990 -45.01 4.04 -42.12
C GLY A 990 -45.43 3.29 -43.41
N THR A 991 -44.78 3.41 -44.50
CA THR A 991 -45.19 2.81 -45.79
C THR A 991 -44.29 1.64 -46.22
N CYS A 992 -43.32 1.21 -45.43
CA CYS A 992 -42.39 0.14 -45.78
C CYS A 992 -43.08 -1.23 -45.72
N PRO A 993 -42.97 -2.06 -46.76
CA PRO A 993 -43.58 -3.39 -46.76
C PRO A 993 -42.82 -4.30 -45.78
N GLY A 994 -43.57 -5.10 -44.96
CA GLY A 994 -43.02 -6.14 -44.13
C GLY A 994 -42.79 -5.84 -42.67
N GLY A 995 -43.12 -4.68 -42.14
CA GLY A 995 -43.14 -4.37 -40.71
C GLY A 995 -41.78 -4.39 -40.00
N GLY A 996 -40.67 -4.36 -40.72
CA GLY A 996 -39.32 -4.38 -40.21
C GLY A 996 -38.83 -3.02 -39.68
N SER A 997 -37.69 -3.00 -38.99
CA SER A 997 -36.98 -1.79 -38.57
C SER A 997 -36.10 -1.29 -39.71
N PHE A 998 -36.30 -0.07 -40.15
CA PHE A 998 -35.64 0.53 -41.30
C PHE A 998 -34.84 1.78 -40.90
N ASP A 999 -33.92 2.15 -41.77
CA ASP A 999 -33.25 3.43 -41.72
C ASP A 999 -34.28 4.56 -41.98
N PRO A 1000 -34.21 5.68 -41.24
CA PRO A 1000 -35.15 6.78 -41.44
C PRO A 1000 -34.89 7.47 -42.75
N SER A 1001 -35.96 7.84 -43.41
CA SER A 1001 -35.92 8.54 -44.70
C SER A 1001 -36.88 9.69 -44.72
N ALA A 1002 -36.61 10.69 -45.59
CA ALA A 1002 -37.44 11.85 -45.77
C ALA A 1002 -37.32 12.39 -47.20
N ARG A 1003 -38.21 13.27 -47.56
CA ARG A 1003 -38.12 14.02 -48.80
C ARG A 1003 -37.82 15.48 -48.54
N ALA A 1004 -36.79 15.98 -49.15
CA ALA A 1004 -36.45 17.38 -49.23
C ALA A 1004 -36.97 17.97 -50.57
N SER A 1005 -37.87 18.93 -50.48
CA SER A 1005 -38.40 19.65 -51.65
C SER A 1005 -37.75 21.01 -51.69
N ILE A 1006 -37.12 21.33 -52.86
CA ILE A 1006 -36.36 22.53 -53.06
C ILE A 1006 -37.00 23.35 -54.20
N GLY A 1007 -37.40 24.57 -53.92
CA GLY A 1007 -37.99 25.49 -54.86
C GLY A 1007 -39.52 25.48 -54.82
N VAL A 1008 -40.15 26.15 -55.81
CA VAL A 1008 -41.61 26.29 -55.93
C VAL A 1008 -42.12 25.18 -56.84
N PHE A 1009 -43.02 24.35 -56.36
CA PHE A 1009 -43.76 23.36 -57.14
C PHE A 1009 -45.09 23.91 -57.59
N ALA A 1010 -45.61 23.45 -58.72
CA ALA A 1010 -46.95 23.77 -59.17
C ALA A 1010 -48.00 23.23 -58.15
N PRO A 1011 -49.08 23.98 -57.87
CA PRO A 1011 -50.04 23.62 -56.82
C PRO A 1011 -50.71 22.25 -57.00
N GLU A 1012 -50.76 21.74 -58.17
CA GLU A 1012 -51.38 20.46 -58.55
C GLU A 1012 -50.61 19.22 -58.07
N SER A 1013 -49.37 19.39 -57.66
CA SER A 1013 -48.50 18.30 -57.20
C SER A 1013 -48.36 18.21 -55.68
N THR A 1014 -49.06 19.08 -54.95
CA THR A 1014 -49.03 19.06 -53.44
C THR A 1014 -50.07 18.09 -52.92
N ARG A 1015 -49.83 16.79 -52.98
CA ARG A 1015 -50.41 15.87 -52.04
C ARG A 1015 -49.66 16.03 -50.70
N VAL A 1016 -50.25 16.81 -49.81
CA VAL A 1016 -49.83 16.80 -48.40
C VAL A 1016 -50.31 15.46 -47.81
N MET A 1017 -49.47 14.49 -47.77
CA MET A 1017 -49.70 13.31 -46.96
C MET A 1017 -49.38 13.67 -45.50
N HIS A 1018 -50.37 14.06 -44.78
CA HIS A 1018 -50.33 14.00 -43.32
C HIS A 1018 -50.30 12.52 -42.93
N SER A 1019 -49.15 11.93 -42.73
CA SER A 1019 -49.06 10.73 -41.92
C SER A 1019 -49.11 11.20 -40.47
N GLN A 1020 -50.30 11.32 -39.87
CA GLN A 1020 -50.43 11.23 -38.45
C GLN A 1020 -50.15 9.75 -38.09
N ASP A 1021 -48.99 9.48 -37.57
CA ASP A 1021 -48.78 8.24 -36.84
C ASP A 1021 -49.67 8.28 -35.60
N MET A 1022 -50.92 7.91 -35.77
CA MET A 1022 -51.79 7.52 -34.66
C MET A 1022 -51.46 6.10 -34.28
N TYR A 1023 -50.59 5.95 -33.25
CA TYR A 1023 -50.58 4.81 -32.32
C TYR A 1023 -49.85 5.18 -31.04
#